data_0ef5a208ce481ef2cfe1a82896c16237
#
_entry.id   0ef5a208ce481ef2cfe1a82896c16237
#
_cell.length_a   1.000
_cell.length_b   1.000
_cell.length_c   1.000
_cell.angle_alpha   90.00
_cell.angle_beta   90.00
_cell.angle_gamma   90.00
#
_symmetry.space_group_name_H-M   'P 1'
#
loop_
_entity.id
_entity.type
_entity.pdbx_description
1 polymer ?
#
loop_
_entity_poly.entity_id
_entity_poly.type
_entity_poly.pdbx_seq_one_letter_code
_entity_poly.pdbx_strand_id
1 'polypeptide(L)'
;MKIMMFGKILILGICFIVSSAFAQQGDRIDLGSLQTGATVFFIRSAEHGWGIEISGGTVTRLTQLKPAHIEIYRTEEDIRELTAGYKTVQQSDSGINALAEIAYGENVVFHVLDHWSMKGVVVSISRKVEILGNAPGGFNSSVVFTVDPAINWDDVNCLAPGALYGDPTYNGERSPGGTQNYAARRFLMREDILPAPLFAFSFNNGSSVATLDLSPRGESTFEETKLTKDVMTDARFQFGMLGAWQEDERPIEFGFQFPGTTSMYAFGPNAPVEPRWIRRFHPITQGVAHKYEVGFRFGQNESFRDVTRNAWRWAWDTLKPKVTPIDVEQMRRVLTDHLTAQVATIDGRTAIPFAVATFDTSAPQWNWTMAAMGFVSKNIECADQLLREGDRDSTGRGQKMRQIGLTIISSMIQALHAIPLQGTGYDLSTGKPWTGERKEWLAPWLRNATEGMRVLMRAYRRENNLGRRHPEWFDWVKSYVDWLILQQRDDGSFPRRWKPGSSEVAESTGTTSYCPVPLLVIMAEETGDPRYLRAAIRAAEYVWTNWGMRGLFVGGASDNQNITDKEAGMLSMEAYLSLYETTGESKWLERAKAAADFTESWIWIWNLPMPLDANDTQLHWKKGVPTIGLQGITARGAGGVDEYLDWSVSSYAKLYNYSKDQHYLDVARLLLHATKSMIALPGRLYGMKGIGWQQEHWRMGPGRFGRGVGGHRFWLPWVSANHLYSITGLEEYDPVLFQQLTRGN
;
A
#
# COMPACT_ATOMS: atom_id res chain seq x y z
N MET A 1 76.77 -15.33 13.12
CA MET A 1 76.58 -14.11 13.84
C MET A 1 75.33 -13.44 13.24
N LYS A 2 74.16 -13.77 13.75
CA LYS A 2 72.89 -13.14 13.40
C LYS A 2 72.10 -13.02 14.68
N ILE A 3 71.92 -11.77 15.10
CA ILE A 3 71.18 -11.38 16.29
C ILE A 3 69.67 -11.39 15.96
N MET A 4 68.90 -12.23 16.68
CA MET A 4 67.43 -12.21 16.67
C MET A 4 66.98 -11.14 17.68
N MET A 5 66.26 -10.13 17.21
CA MET A 5 65.50 -9.17 18.05
C MET A 5 64.07 -9.66 18.25
N PHE A 6 63.73 -9.99 19.51
CA PHE A 6 62.35 -10.22 19.94
C PHE A 6 61.63 -8.88 20.20
N GLY A 7 60.63 -8.58 19.42
CA GLY A 7 59.73 -7.46 19.70
C GLY A 7 58.65 -7.84 20.70
N LYS A 8 58.64 -7.21 21.85
CA LYS A 8 57.58 -7.31 22.85
C LYS A 8 56.40 -6.44 22.43
N ILE A 9 55.24 -7.06 22.16
CA ILE A 9 53.97 -6.34 22.01
C ILE A 9 53.46 -6.02 23.41
N LEU A 10 53.36 -4.71 23.71
CA LEU A 10 52.80 -4.19 24.94
C LEU A 10 51.28 -4.04 24.76
N ILE A 11 50.50 -4.90 25.39
CA ILE A 11 49.04 -4.78 25.49
C ILE A 11 48.74 -3.78 26.59
N LEU A 12 48.36 -2.55 26.21
CA LEU A 12 47.84 -1.56 27.14
C LEU A 12 46.40 -1.96 27.51
N GLY A 13 46.24 -2.60 28.66
CA GLY A 13 44.94 -2.73 29.30
C GLY A 13 44.49 -1.40 29.87
N ILE A 14 43.52 -0.75 29.26
CA ILE A 14 42.84 0.41 29.86
C ILE A 14 41.89 -0.10 30.92
N CYS A 15 42.36 -0.14 32.18
CA CYS A 15 41.47 -0.26 33.34
C CYS A 15 40.70 1.07 33.52
N PHE A 16 39.43 1.07 33.15
CA PHE A 16 38.51 2.11 33.62
C PHE A 16 38.27 1.89 35.13
N ILE A 17 38.91 2.68 35.92
CA ILE A 17 38.55 2.85 37.35
C ILE A 17 37.26 3.70 37.33
N VAL A 18 36.11 3.03 37.37
CA VAL A 18 34.83 3.68 37.65
C VAL A 18 34.80 3.92 39.17
N SER A 19 35.09 5.15 39.56
CA SER A 19 34.81 5.59 40.93
C SER A 19 33.30 5.56 41.16
N SER A 20 32.83 4.58 41.92
CA SER A 20 31.45 4.43 42.34
C SER A 20 31.06 5.50 43.36
N ALA A 21 30.62 6.65 42.88
CA ALA A 21 29.67 7.46 43.64
C ALA A 21 28.27 6.84 43.44
N PHE A 22 27.91 5.85 44.24
CA PHE A 22 26.53 5.40 44.37
C PHE A 22 25.74 6.47 45.10
N ALA A 23 25.25 7.48 44.36
CA ALA A 23 24.06 8.19 44.79
C ALA A 23 22.93 7.17 44.76
N GLN A 24 22.14 7.04 45.84
CA GLN A 24 20.94 6.22 45.88
C GLN A 24 20.01 6.73 44.76
N GLN A 25 20.00 6.03 43.64
CA GLN A 25 19.14 6.34 42.48
C GLN A 25 17.70 6.10 42.99
N GLY A 26 16.84 7.11 42.92
CA GLY A 26 15.43 6.96 43.27
C GLY A 26 14.77 5.85 42.43
N ASP A 27 13.65 5.33 42.86
CA ASP A 27 12.92 4.26 42.16
C ASP A 27 12.27 4.72 40.86
N ARG A 28 12.53 5.95 40.43
CA ARG A 28 12.04 6.55 39.15
C ARG A 28 13.11 7.40 38.47
N ILE A 29 13.22 7.23 37.16
CA ILE A 29 14.07 8.04 36.27
C ILE A 29 13.23 8.50 35.07
N ASP A 30 13.04 9.80 34.92
CA ASP A 30 12.29 10.36 33.79
C ASP A 30 13.18 10.49 32.55
N LEU A 31 12.70 9.96 31.40
CA LEU A 31 13.26 10.25 30.08
C LEU A 31 12.81 11.67 29.64
N GLY A 32 11.57 12.04 29.94
CA GLY A 32 11.01 13.37 29.66
C GLY A 32 9.50 13.34 29.38
N SER A 33 8.99 14.50 28.93
CA SER A 33 7.58 14.64 28.56
C SER A 33 7.43 14.84 27.06
N LEU A 34 6.49 14.11 26.47
CA LEU A 34 6.08 14.25 25.07
C LEU A 34 5.26 15.54 24.88
N GLN A 35 5.19 16.04 23.66
CA GLN A 35 4.31 17.18 23.31
C GLN A 35 2.82 16.88 23.54
N THR A 36 2.44 15.62 23.63
CA THR A 36 1.10 15.16 24.02
C THR A 36 0.80 15.32 25.51
N GLY A 37 1.79 15.74 26.31
CA GLY A 37 1.67 15.84 27.77
C GLY A 37 1.90 14.51 28.51
N ALA A 38 2.12 13.40 27.81
CA ALA A 38 2.51 12.15 28.45
C ALA A 38 3.97 12.20 28.91
N THR A 39 4.27 11.56 30.02
CA THR A 39 5.62 11.39 30.54
C THR A 39 6.11 9.97 30.27
N VAL A 40 7.37 9.86 29.85
CA VAL A 40 8.10 8.60 29.66
C VAL A 40 9.07 8.46 30.81
N PHE A 41 8.97 7.39 31.56
CA PHE A 41 9.82 7.18 32.73
C PHE A 41 10.09 5.71 33.01
N PHE A 42 11.23 5.47 33.63
CA PHE A 42 11.62 4.18 34.16
C PHE A 42 11.22 4.10 35.61
N ILE A 43 10.65 2.96 36.01
CA ILE A 43 10.27 2.68 37.39
C ILE A 43 10.92 1.39 37.86
N ARG A 44 11.49 1.41 39.05
CA ARG A 44 12.14 0.26 39.66
C ARG A 44 11.16 -0.55 40.52
N SER A 45 11.09 -1.84 40.19
CA SER A 45 10.40 -2.83 41.00
C SER A 45 11.40 -3.71 41.74
N ALA A 46 11.15 -4.05 42.98
CA ALA A 46 11.97 -4.99 43.75
C ALA A 46 11.98 -6.40 43.14
N GLU A 47 10.91 -6.78 42.45
CA GLU A 47 10.73 -8.10 41.85
C GLU A 47 11.38 -8.22 40.45
N HIS A 48 11.32 -7.16 39.65
CA HIS A 48 11.64 -7.24 38.20
C HIS A 48 12.81 -6.34 37.76
N GLY A 49 13.34 -5.47 38.64
CA GLY A 49 14.30 -4.44 38.27
C GLY A 49 13.61 -3.24 37.62
N TRP A 50 14.26 -2.58 36.62
CA TRP A 50 13.70 -1.39 35.96
C TRP A 50 12.79 -1.78 34.80
N GLY A 51 11.56 -1.30 34.84
CA GLY A 51 10.63 -1.28 33.72
C GLY A 51 10.48 0.13 33.15
N ILE A 52 9.69 0.28 32.07
CA ILE A 52 9.35 1.58 31.46
C ILE A 52 7.83 1.76 31.44
N GLU A 53 7.39 2.99 31.68
CA GLU A 53 6.00 3.41 31.56
C GLU A 53 5.88 4.70 30.76
N ILE A 54 4.82 4.77 29.96
CA ILE A 54 4.42 5.96 29.21
C ILE A 54 2.99 6.24 29.60
N SER A 55 2.76 7.35 30.31
CA SER A 55 1.43 7.69 30.81
C SER A 55 1.29 9.19 31.04
N GLY A 56 0.05 9.63 31.19
CA GLY A 56 -0.30 11.03 31.44
C GLY A 56 -0.94 11.74 30.26
N GLY A 57 -1.48 12.93 30.49
CA GLY A 57 -2.29 13.64 29.51
C GLY A 57 -3.54 12.84 29.15
N THR A 58 -3.85 12.79 27.83
CA THR A 58 -4.92 11.96 27.27
C THR A 58 -4.40 10.67 26.63
N VAL A 59 -3.10 10.40 26.72
CA VAL A 59 -2.47 9.24 26.08
C VAL A 59 -2.85 7.97 26.83
N THR A 60 -3.24 6.93 26.10
CA THR A 60 -3.45 5.60 26.67
C THR A 60 -2.18 5.08 27.30
N ARG A 61 -2.27 4.59 28.52
CA ARG A 61 -1.12 4.08 29.28
C ARG A 61 -0.51 2.86 28.63
N LEU A 62 0.81 2.87 28.46
CA LEU A 62 1.61 1.75 27.96
C LEU A 62 2.70 1.40 28.97
N THR A 63 2.91 0.12 29.21
CA THR A 63 3.90 -0.35 30.18
C THR A 63 4.76 -1.48 29.62
N GLN A 64 6.03 -1.53 30.05
CA GLN A 64 6.92 -2.69 29.90
C GLN A 64 7.58 -2.96 31.25
N LEU A 65 7.03 -3.85 32.02
CA LEU A 65 7.59 -4.20 33.35
C LEU A 65 8.92 -4.96 33.19
N LYS A 66 9.05 -5.74 32.13
CA LYS A 66 10.24 -6.54 31.79
C LYS A 66 10.65 -6.21 30.33
N PRO A 67 11.35 -5.10 30.08
CA PRO A 67 11.64 -4.64 28.73
C PRO A 67 12.52 -5.56 27.89
N ALA A 68 13.40 -6.35 28.53
CA ALA A 68 14.17 -7.36 27.81
C ALA A 68 13.31 -8.61 27.62
N HIS A 69 12.95 -8.89 26.37
CA HIS A 69 12.13 -10.02 25.96
C HIS A 69 12.85 -10.81 24.85
N ILE A 70 13.16 -12.05 25.12
CA ILE A 70 13.85 -13.00 24.23
C ILE A 70 12.99 -14.26 24.12
N GLU A 71 12.59 -14.64 22.91
CA GLU A 71 11.99 -15.95 22.64
C GLU A 71 13.10 -16.91 22.19
N ILE A 72 13.18 -18.08 22.82
CA ILE A 72 14.16 -19.14 22.54
C ILE A 72 13.46 -20.31 21.87
N TYR A 73 14.01 -20.77 20.77
CA TYR A 73 13.58 -21.98 20.08
C TYR A 73 14.66 -23.06 20.16
N ARG A 74 14.32 -24.23 20.65
CA ARG A 74 15.16 -25.44 20.60
C ARG A 74 14.55 -26.51 19.72
N THR A 75 13.27 -26.77 19.90
CA THR A 75 12.45 -27.66 19.08
C THR A 75 11.05 -27.06 18.99
N GLU A 76 10.18 -27.60 18.15
CA GLU A 76 8.78 -27.12 18.03
C GLU A 76 7.99 -27.25 19.35
N GLU A 77 8.40 -28.18 20.21
CA GLU A 77 7.80 -28.42 21.53
C GLU A 77 8.52 -27.67 22.67
N ASP A 78 9.69 -27.09 22.42
CA ASP A 78 10.49 -26.35 23.39
C ASP A 78 10.75 -24.92 22.91
N ILE A 79 9.73 -24.09 23.01
CA ILE A 79 9.78 -22.66 22.76
C ILE A 79 9.53 -21.98 24.10
N ARG A 80 10.44 -21.09 24.50
CA ARG A 80 10.41 -20.42 25.80
C ARG A 80 10.56 -18.92 25.65
N GLU A 81 9.77 -18.19 26.42
CA GLU A 81 9.95 -16.75 26.61
C GLU A 81 10.82 -16.49 27.84
N LEU A 82 11.84 -15.70 27.67
CA LEU A 82 12.73 -15.22 28.73
C LEU A 82 12.57 -13.70 28.82
N THR A 83 12.20 -13.21 29.98
CA THR A 83 11.96 -11.77 30.21
C THR A 83 12.73 -11.27 31.43
N ALA A 84 13.24 -10.04 31.36
CA ALA A 84 13.88 -9.38 32.49
C ALA A 84 13.64 -7.86 32.46
N GLY A 85 13.59 -7.25 33.64
CA GLY A 85 13.75 -5.81 33.78
C GLY A 85 15.20 -5.40 33.55
N TYR A 86 15.45 -4.12 33.34
CA TYR A 86 16.81 -3.63 33.26
C TYR A 86 17.51 -3.71 34.64
N LYS A 87 18.75 -4.16 34.60
CA LYS A 87 19.66 -4.19 35.74
C LYS A 87 20.20 -2.81 36.05
N THR A 88 20.52 -2.05 34.98
CA THR A 88 21.01 -0.68 35.07
C THR A 88 20.27 0.23 34.08
N VAL A 89 19.97 1.45 34.55
CA VAL A 89 19.39 2.55 33.76
C VAL A 89 20.19 3.80 34.06
N GLN A 90 20.79 4.41 33.05
CA GLN A 90 21.69 5.55 33.19
C GLN A 90 21.36 6.64 32.19
N GLN A 91 21.28 7.88 32.65
CA GLN A 91 21.13 9.05 31.78
C GLN A 91 22.40 9.24 30.96
N SER A 92 22.21 9.71 29.72
CA SER A 92 23.25 10.13 28.80
C SER A 92 22.85 11.46 28.14
N ASP A 93 23.76 12.10 27.41
CA ASP A 93 23.50 13.38 26.73
C ASP A 93 22.36 13.28 25.69
N SER A 94 22.10 12.10 25.14
CA SER A 94 21.10 11.84 24.06
C SER A 94 19.87 11.07 24.51
N GLY A 95 19.77 10.69 25.80
CA GLY A 95 18.68 9.88 26.32
C GLY A 95 19.06 9.01 27.51
N ILE A 96 18.61 7.77 27.52
CA ILE A 96 18.85 6.80 28.60
C ILE A 96 19.42 5.51 28.00
N ASN A 97 20.56 5.06 28.57
CA ASN A 97 21.13 3.75 28.30
C ASN A 97 20.65 2.76 29.36
N ALA A 98 20.17 1.61 28.93
CA ALA A 98 19.66 0.56 29.79
C ALA A 98 20.25 -0.79 29.43
N LEU A 99 20.55 -1.62 30.42
CA LEU A 99 21.11 -2.96 30.26
C LEU A 99 20.28 -3.96 31.04
N ALA A 100 19.89 -5.05 30.37
CA ALA A 100 19.39 -6.25 31.02
C ALA A 100 20.30 -7.45 30.71
N GLU A 101 20.34 -8.40 31.64
CA GLU A 101 21.06 -9.67 31.50
C GLU A 101 20.06 -10.82 31.68
N ILE A 102 20.04 -11.73 30.71
CA ILE A 102 19.19 -12.92 30.72
C ILE A 102 20.08 -14.16 30.60
N ALA A 103 20.13 -14.97 31.65
CA ALA A 103 20.84 -16.24 31.62
C ALA A 103 19.99 -17.33 30.94
N TYR A 104 20.63 -18.14 30.11
CA TYR A 104 20.02 -19.29 29.45
C TYR A 104 20.91 -20.52 29.55
N GLY A 105 20.47 -21.52 30.34
CA GLY A 105 21.29 -22.66 30.72
C GLY A 105 22.51 -22.24 31.55
N GLU A 106 23.56 -23.04 31.49
CA GLU A 106 24.79 -22.80 32.29
C GLU A 106 25.80 -21.87 31.60
N ASN A 107 25.74 -21.76 30.27
CA ASN A 107 26.84 -21.20 29.48
C ASN A 107 26.43 -20.06 28.54
N VAL A 108 25.20 -19.62 28.54
CA VAL A 108 24.72 -18.53 27.66
C VAL A 108 24.13 -17.38 28.47
N VAL A 109 24.57 -16.16 28.15
CA VAL A 109 23.98 -14.95 28.67
C VAL A 109 23.66 -14.00 27.52
N PHE A 110 22.43 -13.51 27.48
CA PHE A 110 22.01 -12.43 26.60
C PHE A 110 22.19 -11.10 27.31
N HIS A 111 22.99 -10.20 26.78
CA HIS A 111 23.05 -8.81 27.17
C HIS A 111 22.15 -8.00 26.22
N VAL A 112 21.05 -7.49 26.75
CA VAL A 112 20.14 -6.60 26.02
C VAL A 112 20.52 -5.16 26.35
N LEU A 113 21.05 -4.47 25.34
CA LEU A 113 21.56 -3.10 25.43
C LEU A 113 20.61 -2.20 24.67
N ASP A 114 19.92 -1.34 25.40
CA ASP A 114 18.94 -0.41 24.85
C ASP A 114 19.37 1.05 25.07
N HIS A 115 19.24 1.85 24.00
CA HIS A 115 19.30 3.28 24.09
C HIS A 115 17.95 3.89 23.78
N TRP A 116 17.35 4.53 24.78
CA TRP A 116 16.05 5.21 24.68
C TRP A 116 16.25 6.69 24.50
N SER A 117 15.58 7.26 23.52
CA SER A 117 15.59 8.70 23.23
C SER A 117 14.18 9.20 22.91
N MET A 118 13.99 10.51 22.94
CA MET A 118 12.69 11.12 22.70
C MET A 118 12.83 12.42 21.90
N LYS A 119 11.90 12.61 20.96
CA LYS A 119 11.82 13.86 20.16
C LYS A 119 10.36 14.17 19.81
N GLY A 120 9.88 15.31 20.30
CA GLY A 120 8.51 15.77 20.02
C GLY A 120 7.46 14.80 20.54
N VAL A 121 6.81 14.07 19.67
CA VAL A 121 5.78 13.05 19.98
C VAL A 121 6.28 11.61 19.82
N VAL A 122 7.58 11.42 19.57
CA VAL A 122 8.18 10.11 19.27
C VAL A 122 9.14 9.70 20.37
N VAL A 123 8.99 8.47 20.85
CA VAL A 123 9.95 7.73 21.68
C VAL A 123 10.65 6.73 20.78
N SER A 124 11.98 6.70 20.80
CA SER A 124 12.78 5.77 19.99
C SER A 124 13.63 4.88 20.86
N ILE A 125 13.82 3.63 20.42
CA ILE A 125 14.72 2.66 21.03
C ILE A 125 15.67 2.11 19.97
N SER A 126 16.97 2.10 20.29
CA SER A 126 17.99 1.34 19.56
C SER A 126 18.38 0.17 20.45
N ARG A 127 18.07 -1.05 20.00
CA ARG A 127 18.38 -2.30 20.73
C ARG A 127 19.51 -3.05 20.06
N LYS A 128 20.44 -3.53 20.88
CA LYS A 128 21.47 -4.50 20.53
C LYS A 128 21.41 -5.67 21.50
N VAL A 129 21.40 -6.91 20.96
CA VAL A 129 21.52 -8.10 21.81
C VAL A 129 22.88 -8.73 21.55
N GLU A 130 23.68 -8.82 22.60
CA GLU A 130 24.98 -9.51 22.58
C GLU A 130 24.86 -10.87 23.30
N ILE A 131 25.38 -11.91 22.68
CA ILE A 131 25.37 -13.26 23.23
C ILE A 131 26.76 -13.60 23.71
N LEU A 132 26.85 -14.00 24.97
CA LEU A 132 28.03 -14.64 25.53
C LEU A 132 27.76 -16.14 25.55
N GLY A 133 28.64 -16.92 24.91
CA GLY A 133 28.49 -18.37 24.77
C GLY A 133 27.70 -18.80 23.54
N ASN A 134 27.43 -20.10 23.43
CA ASN A 134 26.74 -20.73 22.32
C ASN A 134 25.78 -21.79 22.83
N ALA A 135 24.63 -21.95 22.17
CA ALA A 135 23.70 -23.05 22.42
C ALA A 135 23.02 -23.50 21.12
N PRO A 136 22.53 -24.76 21.04
CA PRO A 136 21.65 -25.19 19.98
C PRO A 136 20.34 -24.37 19.94
N GLY A 137 19.77 -24.21 18.73
CA GLY A 137 18.51 -23.52 18.52
C GLY A 137 18.68 -22.09 18.03
N GLY A 138 17.67 -21.29 18.27
CA GLY A 138 17.61 -19.89 17.82
C GLY A 138 16.93 -18.97 18.83
N PHE A 139 17.05 -17.69 18.60
CA PHE A 139 16.40 -16.65 19.40
C PHE A 139 15.88 -15.51 18.53
N ASN A 140 14.87 -14.84 19.02
CA ASN A 140 14.45 -13.50 18.59
C ASN A 140 14.34 -12.58 19.80
N SER A 141 14.18 -11.29 19.57
CA SER A 141 13.92 -10.32 20.64
C SER A 141 12.80 -9.36 20.28
N SER A 142 12.10 -8.85 21.30
CA SER A 142 10.94 -7.99 21.09
C SER A 142 10.99 -6.75 21.95
N VAL A 143 10.45 -5.65 21.43
CA VAL A 143 10.09 -4.44 22.19
C VAL A 143 8.58 -4.36 22.20
N VAL A 144 7.98 -4.72 23.32
CA VAL A 144 6.54 -4.91 23.46
C VAL A 144 6.02 -4.14 24.65
N PHE A 145 5.01 -3.33 24.42
CA PHE A 145 4.25 -2.66 25.46
C PHE A 145 2.96 -3.41 25.76
N THR A 146 2.64 -3.53 27.01
CA THR A 146 1.31 -3.91 27.50
C THR A 146 0.43 -2.65 27.47
N VAL A 147 -0.67 -2.71 26.77
CA VAL A 147 -1.71 -1.66 26.72
C VAL A 147 -2.48 -1.67 28.03
N ASP A 148 -3.02 -0.53 28.45
CA ASP A 148 -3.86 -0.42 29.63
C ASP A 148 -4.89 -1.56 29.66
N PRO A 149 -4.97 -2.35 30.74
CA PRO A 149 -5.89 -3.50 30.85
C PRO A 149 -7.39 -3.16 30.71
N ALA A 150 -7.75 -1.89 30.86
CA ALA A 150 -9.12 -1.43 30.63
C ALA A 150 -9.51 -1.35 29.15
N ILE A 151 -8.54 -1.44 28.22
CA ILE A 151 -8.75 -1.34 26.77
C ILE A 151 -8.99 -2.73 26.19
N ASN A 152 -10.04 -2.84 25.40
CA ASN A 152 -10.39 -4.06 24.63
C ASN A 152 -10.27 -3.82 23.12
N TRP A 153 -10.38 -4.89 22.33
CA TRP A 153 -10.35 -4.78 20.86
C TRP A 153 -11.47 -3.91 20.29
N ASP A 154 -12.63 -3.84 20.95
CA ASP A 154 -13.75 -2.98 20.55
C ASP A 154 -13.48 -1.48 20.78
N ASP A 155 -12.43 -1.15 21.55
CA ASP A 155 -12.04 0.22 21.87
C ASP A 155 -10.97 0.79 20.92
N VAL A 156 -10.51 -0.01 19.94
CA VAL A 156 -9.40 0.37 19.06
C VAL A 156 -9.75 0.23 17.59
N ASN A 157 -9.19 1.14 16.79
CA ASN A 157 -9.04 0.95 15.36
C ASN A 157 -7.56 0.72 15.04
N CYS A 158 -7.28 -0.20 14.12
CA CYS A 158 -5.93 -0.57 13.74
C CYS A 158 -5.58 -0.07 12.34
N LEU A 159 -4.33 0.32 12.17
CA LEU A 159 -3.74 0.63 10.87
C LEU A 159 -2.50 -0.24 10.68
N ALA A 160 -2.51 -1.08 9.63
CA ALA A 160 -1.32 -1.64 9.00
C ALA A 160 -1.41 -1.30 7.51
N PRO A 161 -0.55 -0.41 6.98
CA PRO A 161 -0.64 0.07 5.61
C PRO A 161 -0.77 -1.05 4.59
N GLY A 162 -1.74 -0.96 3.67
CA GLY A 162 -1.99 -1.99 2.67
C GLY A 162 -2.59 -3.32 3.17
N ALA A 163 -2.81 -3.47 4.50
CA ALA A 163 -3.23 -4.74 5.10
C ALA A 163 -4.45 -4.64 6.01
N LEU A 164 -4.52 -3.63 6.89
CA LEU A 164 -5.57 -3.49 7.90
C LEU A 164 -5.94 -2.03 8.10
N TYR A 165 -7.24 -1.73 8.05
CA TYR A 165 -7.79 -0.39 8.25
C TYR A 165 -9.05 -0.45 9.10
N GLY A 166 -9.04 0.21 10.27
CA GLY A 166 -10.19 0.39 11.14
C GLY A 166 -10.42 -0.75 12.14
N ASP A 167 -11.67 -1.13 12.31
CA ASP A 167 -12.15 -2.06 13.34
C ASP A 167 -11.53 -3.46 13.20
N PRO A 168 -10.72 -3.92 14.18
CA PRO A 168 -10.10 -5.23 14.14
C PRO A 168 -11.06 -6.38 14.48
N THR A 169 -12.25 -6.08 15.02
CA THR A 169 -13.25 -7.10 15.39
C THR A 169 -14.23 -7.41 14.26
N TYR A 170 -14.18 -6.64 13.18
CA TYR A 170 -15.06 -6.87 12.04
C TYR A 170 -14.86 -8.28 11.48
N ASN A 171 -15.85 -9.13 11.68
CA ASN A 171 -15.81 -10.54 11.33
C ASN A 171 -16.56 -10.82 10.03
N GLY A 172 -15.89 -10.68 8.92
CA GLY A 172 -16.44 -10.97 7.61
C GLY A 172 -15.38 -11.49 6.66
N GLU A 173 -15.75 -12.37 5.76
CA GLU A 173 -14.85 -13.04 4.82
C GLU A 173 -14.05 -12.06 3.95
N ARG A 174 -14.59 -10.85 3.76
CA ARG A 174 -13.97 -9.73 3.05
C ARG A 174 -14.38 -8.44 3.74
N SER A 175 -13.94 -8.31 4.98
CA SER A 175 -14.28 -7.13 5.78
C SER A 175 -13.67 -5.87 5.18
N PRO A 176 -14.31 -4.72 5.34
CA PRO A 176 -13.70 -3.45 4.97
C PRO A 176 -12.32 -3.25 5.62
N GLY A 177 -12.13 -3.69 6.85
CA GLY A 177 -10.87 -3.59 7.57
C GLY A 177 -9.74 -4.52 7.09
N GLY A 178 -10.02 -5.60 6.39
CA GLY A 178 -9.05 -6.39 5.62
C GLY A 178 -8.73 -7.79 6.06
N THR A 179 -8.31 -8.16 7.24
CA THR A 179 -7.74 -9.49 7.47
C THR A 179 -8.69 -10.48 8.14
N GLN A 180 -8.41 -11.78 7.98
CA GLN A 180 -9.14 -12.87 8.64
C GLN A 180 -8.52 -13.27 10.00
N ASN A 181 -7.49 -12.58 10.47
CA ASN A 181 -6.79 -12.90 11.72
C ASN A 181 -7.51 -12.39 12.98
N TYR A 182 -8.71 -11.85 12.83
CA TYR A 182 -9.48 -11.30 13.94
C TYR A 182 -9.81 -12.34 15.00
N ALA A 183 -10.23 -13.54 14.61
CA ALA A 183 -10.56 -14.60 15.55
C ALA A 183 -9.37 -15.05 16.41
N ALA A 184 -8.16 -14.92 15.91
CA ALA A 184 -6.94 -15.26 16.63
C ALA A 184 -6.44 -14.12 17.53
N ARG A 185 -7.06 -12.93 17.48
CA ARG A 185 -6.60 -11.72 18.20
C ARG A 185 -5.10 -11.45 18.03
N ARG A 186 -4.57 -11.73 16.81
CA ARG A 186 -3.16 -11.58 16.48
C ARG A 186 -3.03 -10.84 15.15
N PHE A 187 -2.59 -9.59 15.21
CA PHE A 187 -2.38 -8.72 14.06
C PHE A 187 -0.88 -8.47 13.89
N LEU A 188 -0.14 -9.54 13.64
CA LEU A 188 1.30 -9.50 13.50
C LEU A 188 1.68 -9.53 12.02
N MET A 189 2.32 -8.48 11.55
CA MET A 189 2.65 -8.26 10.17
C MET A 189 4.15 -8.14 9.98
N ARG A 190 4.73 -9.02 9.16
CA ARG A 190 6.12 -8.88 8.79
C ARG A 190 6.30 -7.70 7.84
N GLU A 191 7.39 -6.97 7.98
CA GLU A 191 7.65 -5.72 7.26
C GLU A 191 7.57 -5.85 5.74
N ASP A 192 8.04 -6.97 5.19
CA ASP A 192 8.12 -7.19 3.74
C ASP A 192 6.77 -7.37 3.03
N ILE A 193 5.67 -7.38 3.78
CA ILE A 193 4.31 -7.35 3.20
C ILE A 193 3.65 -5.98 3.34
N LEU A 194 4.33 -5.01 3.97
CA LEU A 194 3.80 -3.68 4.26
C LEU A 194 4.45 -2.60 3.38
N PRO A 195 3.67 -1.67 2.84
CA PRO A 195 4.14 -0.46 2.18
C PRO A 195 5.13 0.38 2.99
N ALA A 196 4.93 0.42 4.29
CA ALA A 196 5.87 0.92 5.29
C ALA A 196 5.86 -0.06 6.47
N PRO A 197 6.99 -0.26 7.17
CA PRO A 197 7.07 -1.08 8.38
C PRO A 197 6.41 -0.36 9.57
N LEU A 198 5.11 -0.13 9.47
CA LEU A 198 4.28 0.70 10.34
C LEU A 198 3.05 -0.07 10.81
N PHE A 199 2.74 0.03 12.11
CA PHE A 199 1.47 -0.41 12.68
C PHE A 199 0.99 0.63 13.70
N ALA A 200 -0.31 0.93 13.74
CA ALA A 200 -0.86 1.90 14.68
C ALA A 200 -2.20 1.49 15.28
N PHE A 201 -2.43 1.97 16.50
CA PHE A 201 -3.72 2.02 17.17
C PHE A 201 -4.26 3.45 17.21
N SER A 202 -5.57 3.58 17.00
CA SER A 202 -6.39 4.73 17.37
C SER A 202 -7.36 4.30 18.46
N PHE A 203 -7.33 4.94 19.61
CA PHE A 203 -8.18 4.62 20.75
C PHE A 203 -9.44 5.48 20.78
N ASN A 204 -10.54 4.96 21.33
CA ASN A 204 -11.81 5.68 21.44
C ASN A 204 -11.73 6.98 22.26
N ASN A 205 -10.71 7.13 23.10
CA ASN A 205 -10.45 8.37 23.86
C ASN A 205 -9.74 9.47 23.03
N GLY A 206 -9.50 9.22 21.73
CA GLY A 206 -8.81 10.15 20.82
C GLY A 206 -7.29 10.13 20.93
N SER A 207 -6.71 9.28 21.77
CA SER A 207 -5.25 9.05 21.73
C SER A 207 -4.89 8.05 20.63
N SER A 208 -3.62 8.03 20.26
CA SER A 208 -3.08 7.06 19.30
C SER A 208 -1.64 6.69 19.63
N VAL A 209 -1.23 5.49 19.19
CA VAL A 209 0.16 5.08 19.19
C VAL A 209 0.48 4.37 17.89
N ALA A 210 1.63 4.68 17.30
CA ALA A 210 2.13 3.99 16.12
C ALA A 210 3.55 3.48 16.35
N THR A 211 3.87 2.28 15.88
CA THR A 211 5.24 1.75 15.85
C THR A 211 5.76 1.67 14.43
N LEU A 212 7.03 1.99 14.25
CA LEU A 212 7.74 2.01 12.96
C LEU A 212 9.16 1.46 13.15
N ASP A 213 9.60 0.54 12.30
CA ASP A 213 11.03 0.31 12.14
C ASP A 213 11.66 1.55 11.50
N LEU A 214 12.63 2.16 12.22
CA LEU A 214 13.26 3.41 11.79
C LEU A 214 14.35 3.18 10.72
N SER A 215 14.80 1.95 10.57
CA SER A 215 15.91 1.59 9.66
C SER A 215 15.74 0.17 9.09
N PRO A 216 14.63 -0.08 8.37
CA PRO A 216 14.30 -1.42 7.86
C PRO A 216 15.34 -1.87 6.83
N ARG A 217 15.86 -3.09 6.99
CA ARG A 217 16.90 -3.64 6.11
C ARG A 217 16.35 -4.64 5.12
N GLY A 218 15.39 -5.44 5.54
CA GLY A 218 14.63 -6.33 4.70
C GLY A 218 15.40 -7.50 4.08
N GLU A 219 16.62 -7.81 4.51
CA GLU A 219 17.40 -8.91 3.98
C GLU A 219 16.82 -10.26 4.40
N SER A 220 16.81 -11.23 3.47
CA SER A 220 16.28 -12.58 3.69
C SER A 220 16.99 -13.61 2.82
N THR A 221 16.75 -14.90 3.07
CA THR A 221 17.25 -16.01 2.25
C THR A 221 16.24 -16.44 1.18
N PHE A 222 16.71 -17.12 0.13
CA PHE A 222 15.84 -17.65 -0.92
C PHE A 222 14.91 -18.76 -0.41
N GLU A 223 15.41 -19.64 0.47
CA GLU A 223 14.62 -20.70 1.08
C GLU A 223 13.40 -20.16 1.81
N GLU A 224 13.53 -18.98 2.43
CA GLU A 224 12.42 -18.31 3.11
C GLU A 224 11.25 -18.04 2.16
N THR A 225 11.52 -17.71 0.91
CA THR A 225 10.48 -17.43 -0.08
C THR A 225 9.75 -18.69 -0.56
N LYS A 226 10.30 -19.87 -0.35
CA LYS A 226 9.71 -21.16 -0.77
C LYS A 226 8.74 -21.75 0.25
N LEU A 227 8.70 -21.23 1.49
CA LEU A 227 7.80 -21.71 2.53
C LEU A 227 7.94 -23.21 2.83
N THR A 228 9.16 -23.69 2.92
CA THR A 228 9.43 -25.14 3.08
C THR A 228 9.35 -25.59 4.54
N LYS A 229 9.46 -24.68 5.50
CA LYS A 229 9.52 -24.96 6.94
C LYS A 229 8.70 -23.97 7.74
N ASP A 230 8.15 -24.42 8.88
CA ASP A 230 7.42 -23.57 9.83
C ASP A 230 8.36 -22.81 10.76
N VAL A 231 9.56 -23.36 10.97
CA VAL A 231 10.62 -22.75 11.77
C VAL A 231 11.90 -22.68 10.96
N MET A 232 12.52 -21.53 10.97
CA MET A 232 13.77 -21.25 10.30
C MET A 232 14.74 -20.54 11.24
N THR A 233 16.02 -20.94 11.20
CA THR A 233 17.10 -20.29 11.94
C THR A 233 18.19 -19.87 10.96
N ASP A 234 18.43 -18.56 10.83
CA ASP A 234 19.46 -18.01 9.95
C ASP A 234 19.88 -16.61 10.43
N ALA A 235 21.17 -16.37 10.57
CA ALA A 235 21.73 -15.08 10.98
C ALA A 235 21.47 -13.95 9.97
N ARG A 236 21.09 -14.28 8.73
CA ARG A 236 20.80 -13.33 7.65
C ARG A 236 19.38 -12.78 7.67
N PHE A 237 18.48 -13.27 8.53
CA PHE A 237 17.16 -12.72 8.65
C PHE A 237 17.21 -11.29 9.18
N GLN A 238 16.68 -10.34 8.41
CA GLN A 238 16.71 -8.93 8.73
C GLN A 238 15.32 -8.27 8.65
N PHE A 239 14.27 -9.05 8.43
CA PHE A 239 12.89 -8.54 8.53
C PHE A 239 12.41 -8.59 9.96
N GLY A 240 11.85 -7.48 10.43
CA GLY A 240 11.06 -7.43 11.64
C GLY A 240 9.59 -7.76 11.41
N MET A 241 8.83 -7.68 12.47
CA MET A 241 7.39 -7.83 12.52
C MET A 241 6.82 -6.79 13.48
N LEU A 242 5.71 -6.17 13.10
CA LEU A 242 5.01 -5.20 13.94
C LEU A 242 3.57 -5.64 14.13
N GLY A 243 2.98 -5.17 15.22
CA GLY A 243 1.56 -5.38 15.40
C GLY A 243 1.12 -5.43 16.84
N ALA A 244 0.01 -6.11 17.02
CA ALA A 244 -0.61 -6.28 18.32
C ALA A 244 -1.23 -7.67 18.44
N TRP A 245 -1.28 -8.17 19.65
CA TRP A 245 -1.88 -9.46 19.97
C TRP A 245 -2.42 -9.52 21.39
N GLN A 246 -3.24 -10.48 21.65
CA GLN A 246 -3.75 -10.78 22.98
C GLN A 246 -3.77 -12.30 23.15
N GLU A 247 -3.16 -12.77 24.21
CA GLU A 247 -3.22 -14.17 24.60
C GLU A 247 -4.21 -14.34 25.74
N ASP A 248 -5.21 -15.20 25.53
CA ASP A 248 -6.28 -15.47 26.48
C ASP A 248 -6.93 -14.17 27.03
N GLU A 249 -7.08 -14.05 28.34
CA GLU A 249 -7.64 -12.88 29.05
C GLU A 249 -6.57 -11.84 29.44
N ARG A 250 -5.32 -11.96 28.90
CA ARG A 250 -4.26 -10.99 29.18
C ARG A 250 -4.54 -9.66 28.47
N PRO A 251 -3.96 -8.56 28.95
CA PRO A 251 -4.03 -7.27 28.22
C PRO A 251 -3.47 -7.38 26.81
N ILE A 252 -3.90 -6.47 25.93
CA ILE A 252 -3.37 -6.36 24.58
C ILE A 252 -1.88 -6.00 24.64
N GLU A 253 -1.06 -6.71 23.91
CA GLU A 253 0.34 -6.41 23.68
C GLU A 253 0.54 -5.75 22.31
N PHE A 254 1.43 -4.76 22.24
CA PHE A 254 1.69 -3.94 21.06
C PHE A 254 3.18 -3.69 20.90
N GLY A 255 3.72 -3.90 19.70
CA GLY A 255 5.14 -3.62 19.52
C GLY A 255 5.77 -4.22 18.26
N PHE A 256 7.05 -4.57 18.43
CA PHE A 256 7.96 -5.01 17.39
C PHE A 256 8.77 -6.24 17.81
N GLN A 257 8.98 -7.19 16.91
CA GLN A 257 9.81 -8.39 17.11
C GLN A 257 10.84 -8.53 15.98
N PHE A 258 12.02 -9.00 16.30
CA PHE A 258 13.12 -9.17 15.37
C PHE A 258 13.96 -10.44 15.67
N PRO A 259 14.23 -11.30 14.65
CA PRO A 259 13.54 -11.36 13.38
C PRO A 259 12.07 -11.72 13.54
N GLY A 260 11.25 -11.33 12.56
CA GLY A 260 9.79 -11.39 12.67
C GLY A 260 9.19 -12.75 12.29
N THR A 261 8.22 -13.19 13.07
CA THR A 261 7.31 -14.28 12.73
C THR A 261 6.17 -13.75 11.87
N THR A 262 5.63 -14.53 10.94
CA THR A 262 4.47 -14.13 10.15
C THR A 262 3.50 -15.28 9.95
N SER A 263 2.21 -14.92 9.80
CA SER A 263 1.17 -15.83 9.34
C SER A 263 1.13 -15.86 7.82
N MET A 264 1.05 -17.06 7.24
CA MET A 264 1.19 -17.24 5.80
C MET A 264 -0.10 -17.47 5.02
N TYR A 265 -1.22 -17.78 5.66
CA TYR A 265 -2.40 -18.30 4.96
C TYR A 265 -3.74 -17.70 5.39
N ALA A 266 -3.74 -16.50 5.91
CA ALA A 266 -4.97 -15.90 6.39
C ALA A 266 -5.89 -15.32 5.29
N PHE A 267 -5.64 -15.59 4.00
CA PHE A 267 -6.23 -14.75 2.95
C PHE A 267 -6.89 -15.57 1.84
N GLY A 268 -8.20 -15.49 1.78
CA GLY A 268 -9.04 -16.03 0.72
C GLY A 268 -10.14 -16.95 1.23
N PRO A 269 -11.18 -17.16 0.43
CA PRO A 269 -12.33 -18.00 0.82
C PRO A 269 -11.99 -19.46 1.12
N ASN A 270 -10.82 -19.92 0.68
CA ASN A 270 -10.29 -21.27 0.90
C ASN A 270 -9.08 -21.28 1.85
N ALA A 271 -8.84 -20.20 2.60
CA ALA A 271 -7.76 -20.17 3.59
C ALA A 271 -8.05 -21.20 4.70
N PRO A 272 -7.04 -21.93 5.21
CA PRO A 272 -7.23 -22.78 6.36
C PRO A 272 -7.73 -21.96 7.55
N VAL A 273 -8.56 -22.57 8.38
CA VAL A 273 -9.16 -21.94 9.57
C VAL A 273 -8.10 -21.47 10.56
N GLU A 274 -6.95 -22.14 10.57
CA GLU A 274 -5.79 -21.76 11.38
C GLU A 274 -4.65 -21.28 10.49
N PRO A 275 -4.15 -20.05 10.69
CA PRO A 275 -3.02 -19.55 9.94
C PRO A 275 -1.75 -20.33 10.32
N ARG A 276 -1.00 -20.77 9.33
CA ARG A 276 0.33 -21.34 9.53
C ARG A 276 1.30 -20.21 9.91
N TRP A 277 1.93 -20.33 11.06
CA TRP A 277 2.93 -19.38 11.54
C TRP A 277 4.32 -19.83 11.18
N ILE A 278 5.05 -19.00 10.45
CA ILE A 278 6.47 -19.23 10.13
C ILE A 278 7.29 -18.42 11.13
N ARG A 279 7.96 -19.12 12.02
CA ARG A 279 8.80 -18.54 13.05
C ARG A 279 10.23 -18.43 12.57
N ARG A 280 10.85 -17.27 12.80
CA ARG A 280 12.23 -16.98 12.40
C ARG A 280 13.06 -16.62 13.59
N PHE A 281 14.29 -17.16 13.59
CA PHE A 281 15.22 -16.98 14.69
C PHE A 281 16.63 -16.71 14.15
N HIS A 282 17.42 -15.92 14.88
CA HIS A 282 18.86 -15.92 14.75
C HIS A 282 19.45 -17.08 15.54
N PRO A 283 20.60 -17.67 15.13
CA PRO A 283 21.25 -18.72 15.90
C PRO A 283 21.77 -18.18 17.24
N ILE A 284 21.71 -18.99 18.30
CA ILE A 284 22.29 -18.66 19.59
C ILE A 284 23.81 -18.87 19.52
N THR A 285 24.50 -17.91 18.91
CA THR A 285 25.94 -18.00 18.65
C THR A 285 26.61 -16.68 19.01
N GLN A 286 27.69 -16.75 19.76
CA GLN A 286 28.50 -15.58 20.10
C GLN A 286 28.93 -14.82 18.85
N GLY A 287 28.72 -13.48 18.85
CA GLY A 287 29.08 -12.59 17.76
C GLY A 287 28.03 -12.49 16.64
N VAL A 288 26.88 -13.16 16.74
CA VAL A 288 25.77 -12.91 15.81
C VAL A 288 25.33 -11.45 15.87
N ALA A 289 25.13 -10.85 14.72
CA ALA A 289 24.66 -9.45 14.63
C ALA A 289 23.15 -9.37 14.86
N HIS A 290 22.74 -8.86 16.01
CA HIS A 290 21.33 -8.67 16.36
C HIS A 290 21.09 -7.25 16.88
N LYS A 291 20.64 -6.37 15.99
CA LYS A 291 20.37 -4.97 16.33
C LYS A 291 19.26 -4.40 15.45
N TYR A 292 18.46 -3.47 15.99
CA TYR A 292 17.39 -2.78 15.29
C TYR A 292 17.02 -1.46 15.99
N GLU A 293 16.26 -0.62 15.30
CA GLU A 293 15.79 0.66 15.82
C GLU A 293 14.30 0.81 15.57
N VAL A 294 13.54 1.08 16.61
CA VAL A 294 12.08 1.21 16.56
C VAL A 294 11.64 2.53 17.17
N GLY A 295 10.70 3.18 16.53
CA GLY A 295 10.05 4.38 17.04
C GLY A 295 8.61 4.10 17.44
N PHE A 296 8.15 4.83 18.47
CA PHE A 296 6.77 4.88 18.92
C PHE A 296 6.29 6.34 18.86
N ARG A 297 5.37 6.64 17.94
CA ARG A 297 4.73 7.96 17.83
C ARG A 297 3.46 7.97 18.64
N PHE A 298 3.26 9.01 19.43
CA PHE A 298 2.06 9.22 20.25
C PHE A 298 1.25 10.40 19.70
N GLY A 299 -0.06 10.19 19.51
CA GLY A 299 -1.00 11.22 19.12
C GLY A 299 -2.06 11.50 20.18
N GLN A 300 -2.69 12.66 20.09
CA GLN A 300 -3.82 13.07 20.92
C GLN A 300 -4.85 13.83 20.10
N ASN A 301 -6.13 13.69 20.45
CA ASN A 301 -7.24 14.31 19.75
C ASN A 301 -7.25 13.96 18.24
N GLU A 302 -6.84 12.73 17.92
CA GLU A 302 -6.77 12.19 16.56
C GLU A 302 -7.96 11.26 16.28
N SER A 303 -8.71 11.52 15.24
CA SER A 303 -9.61 10.52 14.65
C SER A 303 -8.79 9.46 13.93
N PHE A 304 -9.40 8.32 13.57
CA PHE A 304 -8.69 7.28 12.82
C PHE A 304 -8.11 7.80 11.48
N ARG A 305 -8.78 8.74 10.83
CA ARG A 305 -8.25 9.42 9.63
C ARG A 305 -6.98 10.22 9.92
N ASP A 306 -6.98 10.94 11.06
CA ASP A 306 -5.81 11.72 11.47
C ASP A 306 -4.65 10.78 11.82
N VAL A 307 -4.94 9.64 12.47
CA VAL A 307 -3.93 8.60 12.74
C VAL A 307 -3.34 8.06 11.44
N THR A 308 -4.18 7.73 10.44
CA THR A 308 -3.71 7.27 9.13
C THR A 308 -2.78 8.30 8.49
N ARG A 309 -3.20 9.56 8.43
CA ARG A 309 -2.39 10.65 7.88
C ARG A 309 -1.08 10.86 8.64
N ASN A 310 -1.17 11.04 9.96
CA ASN A 310 -0.03 11.48 10.76
C ASN A 310 0.99 10.36 10.97
N ALA A 311 0.54 9.10 11.14
CA ALA A 311 1.45 7.96 11.22
C ALA A 311 2.13 7.69 9.88
N TRP A 312 1.39 7.79 8.78
CA TRP A 312 1.95 7.63 7.43
C TRP A 312 2.99 8.71 7.10
N ARG A 313 2.68 9.98 7.34
CA ARG A 313 3.62 11.09 7.10
C ARG A 313 4.86 11.00 7.99
N TRP A 314 4.71 10.55 9.24
CA TRP A 314 5.86 10.24 10.08
C TRP A 314 6.75 9.14 9.48
N ALA A 315 6.15 8.06 8.96
CA ALA A 315 6.90 7.02 8.26
C ALA A 315 7.59 7.56 7.00
N TRP A 316 6.90 8.37 6.19
CA TRP A 316 7.45 9.02 5.01
C TRP A 316 8.66 9.91 5.34
N ASP A 317 8.53 10.78 6.32
CA ASP A 317 9.59 11.70 6.75
C ASP A 317 10.80 10.97 7.37
N THR A 318 10.56 9.82 7.99
CA THR A 318 11.60 8.97 8.57
C THR A 318 12.35 8.18 7.50
N LEU A 319 11.63 7.49 6.62
CA LEU A 319 12.21 6.61 5.60
C LEU A 319 12.70 7.37 4.36
N LYS A 320 12.16 8.56 4.10
CA LYS A 320 12.58 9.48 3.02
C LYS A 320 12.66 8.76 1.67
N PRO A 321 11.53 8.29 1.11
CA PRO A 321 11.53 7.50 -0.11
C PRO A 321 12.22 8.23 -1.25
N LYS A 322 13.20 7.59 -1.87
CA LYS A 322 13.97 8.16 -2.98
C LYS A 322 13.31 7.79 -4.29
N VAL A 323 12.94 8.80 -5.06
CA VAL A 323 12.45 8.62 -6.42
C VAL A 323 13.60 8.14 -7.32
N THR A 324 13.34 7.08 -8.10
CA THR A 324 14.23 6.68 -9.20
C THR A 324 13.72 7.33 -10.48
N PRO A 325 14.38 8.37 -11.01
CA PRO A 325 13.93 9.06 -12.20
C PRO A 325 13.91 8.14 -13.42
N ILE A 326 12.91 8.33 -14.27
CA ILE A 326 12.79 7.68 -15.58
C ILE A 326 12.72 8.73 -16.68
N ASP A 327 13.03 8.34 -17.90
CA ASP A 327 12.73 9.14 -19.09
C ASP A 327 11.23 9.02 -19.41
N VAL A 328 10.45 10.03 -19.03
CA VAL A 328 8.99 10.06 -19.18
C VAL A 328 8.58 10.07 -20.66
N GLU A 329 9.35 10.75 -21.52
CA GLU A 329 9.08 10.78 -22.95
C GLU A 329 9.36 9.43 -23.63
N GLN A 330 10.44 8.76 -23.24
CA GLN A 330 10.69 7.38 -23.68
C GLN A 330 9.54 6.47 -23.26
N MET A 331 9.06 6.58 -22.00
CA MET A 331 7.94 5.77 -21.52
C MET A 331 6.67 6.03 -22.31
N ARG A 332 6.33 7.30 -22.58
CA ARG A 332 5.17 7.66 -23.41
C ARG A 332 5.26 6.99 -24.78
N ARG A 333 6.39 7.11 -25.43
CA ARG A 333 6.60 6.51 -26.75
C ARG A 333 6.48 4.99 -26.74
N VAL A 334 7.16 4.35 -25.80
CA VAL A 334 7.15 2.88 -25.65
C VAL A 334 5.73 2.36 -25.39
N LEU A 335 4.98 3.02 -24.50
CA LEU A 335 3.64 2.58 -24.15
C LEU A 335 2.63 2.81 -25.28
N THR A 336 2.71 3.92 -26.02
CA THR A 336 1.83 4.19 -27.18
C THR A 336 2.14 3.26 -28.35
N ASP A 337 3.41 2.95 -28.59
CA ASP A 337 3.82 1.94 -29.57
C ASP A 337 3.33 0.55 -29.18
N HIS A 338 3.43 0.21 -27.88
CA HIS A 338 2.93 -1.08 -27.36
C HIS A 338 1.41 -1.20 -27.52
N LEU A 339 0.63 -0.18 -27.11
CA LEU A 339 -0.82 -0.16 -27.34
C LEU A 339 -1.16 -0.37 -28.81
N THR A 340 -0.48 0.35 -29.71
CA THR A 340 -0.70 0.24 -31.16
C THR A 340 -0.42 -1.17 -31.68
N ALA A 341 0.62 -1.84 -31.14
CA ALA A 341 0.98 -3.21 -31.51
C ALA A 341 -0.03 -4.26 -31.05
N GLN A 342 -0.84 -3.95 -30.01
CA GLN A 342 -1.86 -4.86 -29.48
C GLN A 342 -3.26 -4.66 -30.08
N VAL A 343 -3.42 -3.71 -31.00
CA VAL A 343 -4.70 -3.46 -31.68
C VAL A 343 -5.05 -4.63 -32.59
N ALA A 344 -6.29 -5.10 -32.48
CA ALA A 344 -6.86 -6.09 -33.38
C ALA A 344 -8.05 -5.52 -34.14
N THR A 345 -8.17 -5.92 -35.42
CA THR A 345 -9.34 -5.61 -36.27
C THR A 345 -9.92 -6.92 -36.80
N ILE A 346 -11.19 -7.18 -36.49
CA ILE A 346 -11.92 -8.37 -36.96
C ILE A 346 -13.25 -7.92 -37.56
N ASP A 347 -13.50 -8.25 -38.79
CA ASP A 347 -14.72 -7.89 -39.54
C ASP A 347 -15.07 -6.40 -39.45
N GLY A 348 -14.06 -5.53 -39.57
CA GLY A 348 -14.23 -4.08 -39.52
C GLY A 348 -14.35 -3.49 -38.09
N ARG A 349 -14.37 -4.29 -37.02
CA ARG A 349 -14.39 -3.86 -35.65
C ARG A 349 -12.98 -3.80 -35.09
N THR A 350 -12.61 -2.69 -34.47
CA THR A 350 -11.26 -2.45 -33.98
C THR A 350 -11.28 -2.22 -32.46
N ALA A 351 -10.41 -2.93 -31.75
CA ALA A 351 -10.22 -2.74 -30.31
C ALA A 351 -8.86 -3.29 -29.86
N ILE A 352 -8.52 -3.09 -28.59
CA ILE A 352 -7.41 -3.75 -27.93
C ILE A 352 -8.00 -4.86 -27.06
N PRO A 353 -7.88 -6.14 -27.45
CA PRO A 353 -8.31 -7.28 -26.66
C PRO A 353 -7.50 -7.37 -25.36
N PHE A 354 -8.10 -7.93 -24.29
CA PHE A 354 -7.42 -8.01 -23.02
C PHE A 354 -7.01 -9.42 -22.60
N ALA A 355 -6.08 -9.47 -21.64
CA ALA A 355 -5.43 -10.62 -21.07
C ALA A 355 -4.49 -11.34 -22.05
N VAL A 356 -3.36 -10.71 -22.35
CA VAL A 356 -2.27 -11.32 -23.13
C VAL A 356 -1.13 -11.73 -22.19
N ALA A 357 -0.65 -12.99 -22.33
CA ALA A 357 0.49 -13.49 -21.54
C ALA A 357 1.75 -12.66 -21.80
N THR A 358 2.42 -12.24 -20.72
CA THR A 358 3.65 -11.42 -20.80
C THR A 358 4.92 -12.22 -21.06
N PHE A 359 4.88 -13.56 -20.83
CA PHE A 359 5.99 -14.48 -20.99
C PHE A 359 5.62 -15.60 -21.98
N ASP A 360 6.58 -16.11 -22.74
CA ASP A 360 6.34 -17.16 -23.73
C ASP A 360 5.98 -18.51 -23.12
N THR A 361 6.40 -18.75 -21.87
CA THR A 361 6.19 -20.03 -21.17
C THR A 361 4.95 -20.03 -20.26
N SER A 362 4.18 -18.96 -20.20
CA SER A 362 3.00 -18.89 -19.34
C SER A 362 1.80 -19.59 -19.96
N ALA A 363 1.33 -20.65 -19.33
CA ALA A 363 0.05 -21.28 -19.63
C ALA A 363 -0.94 -21.04 -18.48
N PRO A 364 -2.27 -20.97 -18.70
CA PRO A 364 -2.97 -20.90 -19.99
C PRO A 364 -2.99 -19.47 -20.54
N GLN A 365 -2.95 -19.37 -21.85
CA GLN A 365 -3.15 -18.09 -22.51
C GLN A 365 -4.65 -17.79 -22.56
N TRP A 366 -5.06 -16.68 -21.99
CA TRP A 366 -6.42 -16.18 -22.19
C TRP A 366 -6.43 -15.35 -23.49
N ASN A 367 -6.56 -16.02 -24.61
CA ASN A 367 -6.76 -15.34 -25.88
C ASN A 367 -8.22 -14.94 -26.00
N TRP A 368 -8.56 -13.82 -25.38
CA TRP A 368 -9.90 -13.32 -25.47
C TRP A 368 -10.00 -12.25 -26.55
N THR A 369 -11.04 -12.34 -27.36
CA THR A 369 -11.40 -11.29 -28.33
C THR A 369 -12.23 -10.19 -27.70
N MET A 370 -12.30 -10.12 -26.38
CA MET A 370 -13.11 -9.16 -25.65
C MET A 370 -12.43 -7.82 -25.47
N ALA A 371 -13.23 -6.75 -25.59
CA ALA A 371 -12.82 -5.39 -25.33
C ALA A 371 -13.86 -4.68 -24.46
N ALA A 372 -13.44 -4.05 -23.35
CA ALA A 372 -14.31 -3.29 -22.48
C ALA A 372 -13.97 -1.80 -22.51
N MET A 373 -14.99 -0.96 -22.28
CA MET A 373 -14.83 0.50 -22.35
C MET A 373 -14.02 1.07 -21.18
N GLY A 374 -14.21 0.53 -19.97
CA GLY A 374 -13.57 0.93 -18.71
C GLY A 374 -12.67 -0.17 -18.14
N PHE A 375 -12.63 -0.26 -16.82
CA PHE A 375 -11.89 -1.27 -16.07
C PHE A 375 -11.99 -2.67 -16.67
N VAL A 376 -11.03 -3.37 -16.83
CA VAL A 376 -9.64 -3.58 -16.88
C VAL A 376 -9.06 -3.43 -18.29
N SER A 377 -9.91 -3.25 -19.26
CA SER A 377 -9.56 -3.14 -20.69
C SER A 377 -9.35 -1.69 -21.10
N LYS A 378 -10.07 -0.75 -20.49
CA LYS A 378 -9.95 0.71 -20.71
C LYS A 378 -9.76 1.11 -22.17
N ASN A 379 -10.50 0.48 -23.10
CA ASN A 379 -10.32 0.76 -24.52
C ASN A 379 -10.57 2.22 -24.88
N ILE A 380 -11.50 2.91 -24.21
CA ILE A 380 -11.74 4.35 -24.45
C ILE A 380 -10.53 5.17 -23.96
N GLU A 381 -9.94 4.84 -22.80
CA GLU A 381 -8.70 5.50 -22.31
C GLU A 381 -7.53 5.22 -23.26
N CYS A 382 -7.34 3.98 -23.70
CA CYS A 382 -6.31 3.62 -24.68
C CYS A 382 -6.49 4.42 -25.99
N ALA A 383 -7.72 4.53 -26.47
CA ALA A 383 -8.04 5.31 -27.67
C ALA A 383 -7.74 6.80 -27.48
N ASP A 384 -8.11 7.38 -26.32
CA ASP A 384 -7.79 8.77 -25.99
C ASP A 384 -6.28 9.03 -25.96
N GLN A 385 -5.50 8.10 -25.39
CA GLN A 385 -4.03 8.21 -25.40
C GLN A 385 -3.44 8.15 -26.81
N LEU A 386 -4.02 7.33 -27.70
CA LEU A 386 -3.61 7.28 -29.12
C LEU A 386 -4.03 8.56 -29.88
N LEU A 387 -5.17 9.17 -29.58
CA LEU A 387 -5.57 10.46 -30.14
C LEU A 387 -4.59 11.57 -29.73
N ARG A 388 -4.23 11.62 -28.44
CA ARG A 388 -3.26 12.58 -27.88
C ARG A 388 -1.88 12.46 -28.54
N GLU A 389 -1.40 11.23 -28.70
CA GLU A 389 -0.12 10.98 -29.35
C GLU A 389 -0.20 11.34 -30.83
N GLY A 390 -1.34 11.12 -31.49
CA GLY A 390 -1.59 11.53 -32.87
C GLY A 390 -1.60 13.05 -33.07
N ASP A 391 -2.05 13.81 -32.08
CA ASP A 391 -1.98 15.27 -32.12
C ASP A 391 -0.57 15.81 -31.82
N ARG A 392 0.23 15.06 -31.05
CA ARG A 392 1.61 15.41 -30.68
C ARG A 392 2.61 15.04 -31.77
N ASP A 393 2.44 13.91 -32.44
CA ASP A 393 3.32 13.39 -33.50
C ASP A 393 2.71 13.62 -34.87
N SER A 394 3.20 14.64 -35.57
CA SER A 394 2.72 14.99 -36.92
C SER A 394 3.12 14.01 -38.02
N THR A 395 3.94 13.00 -37.73
CA THR A 395 4.38 11.99 -38.67
C THR A 395 3.31 10.96 -39.01
N GLY A 396 3.59 10.08 -39.96
CA GLY A 396 2.71 8.95 -40.31
C GLY A 396 2.42 8.02 -39.11
N ARG A 397 3.32 7.95 -38.12
CA ARG A 397 3.10 7.22 -36.87
C ARG A 397 1.93 7.82 -36.09
N GLY A 398 1.95 9.11 -35.83
CA GLY A 398 0.88 9.78 -35.10
C GLY A 398 -0.44 9.76 -35.86
N GLN A 399 -0.42 9.97 -37.17
CA GLN A 399 -1.63 9.87 -38.02
C GLN A 399 -2.29 8.48 -37.90
N LYS A 400 -1.48 7.41 -37.94
CA LYS A 400 -1.96 6.04 -37.77
C LYS A 400 -2.58 5.84 -36.35
N MET A 401 -1.92 6.33 -35.28
CA MET A 401 -2.43 6.23 -33.93
C MET A 401 -3.76 6.95 -33.77
N ARG A 402 -3.86 8.17 -34.32
CA ARG A 402 -5.11 8.93 -34.31
C ARG A 402 -6.24 8.18 -34.99
N GLN A 403 -6.00 7.63 -36.18
CA GLN A 403 -6.99 6.85 -36.91
C GLN A 403 -7.44 5.61 -36.09
N ILE A 404 -6.51 4.90 -35.49
CA ILE A 404 -6.82 3.76 -34.61
C ILE A 404 -7.70 4.20 -33.42
N GLY A 405 -7.35 5.28 -32.73
CA GLY A 405 -8.13 5.81 -31.63
C GLY A 405 -9.59 6.12 -32.00
N LEU A 406 -9.80 6.83 -33.12
CA LEU A 406 -11.14 7.11 -33.66
C LEU A 406 -11.91 5.82 -33.98
N THR A 407 -11.24 4.83 -34.56
CA THR A 407 -11.89 3.57 -34.98
C THR A 407 -12.26 2.73 -33.75
N ILE A 408 -11.42 2.70 -32.70
CA ILE A 408 -11.75 2.01 -31.43
C ILE A 408 -13.00 2.62 -30.80
N ILE A 409 -13.06 3.96 -30.68
CA ILE A 409 -14.23 4.66 -30.11
C ILE A 409 -15.49 4.36 -30.93
N SER A 410 -15.40 4.45 -32.26
CA SER A 410 -16.53 4.16 -33.14
C SER A 410 -17.02 2.72 -33.01
N SER A 411 -16.11 1.74 -32.98
CA SER A 411 -16.46 0.32 -32.77
C SER A 411 -17.12 0.07 -31.42
N MET A 412 -16.64 0.73 -30.35
CA MET A 412 -17.20 0.62 -29.02
C MET A 412 -18.62 1.19 -28.94
N ILE A 413 -18.83 2.40 -29.46
CA ILE A 413 -20.16 3.04 -29.51
C ILE A 413 -21.13 2.18 -30.31
N GLN A 414 -20.72 1.70 -31.49
CA GLN A 414 -21.55 0.86 -32.34
C GLN A 414 -22.00 -0.44 -31.63
N ALA A 415 -21.06 -1.09 -30.90
CA ALA A 415 -21.35 -2.35 -30.20
C ALA A 415 -22.22 -2.15 -28.94
N LEU A 416 -22.10 -1.00 -28.27
CA LEU A 416 -22.71 -0.73 -26.97
C LEU A 416 -23.69 0.45 -26.99
N HIS A 417 -24.27 0.76 -28.14
CA HIS A 417 -25.16 1.91 -28.32
C HIS A 417 -26.47 1.87 -27.54
N ALA A 418 -26.96 0.65 -27.24
CA ALA A 418 -28.27 0.48 -26.61
C ALA A 418 -28.24 0.85 -25.11
N ILE A 419 -29.19 1.69 -24.68
CA ILE A 419 -29.38 2.08 -23.29
C ILE A 419 -30.77 1.60 -22.83
N PRO A 420 -30.88 0.88 -21.69
CA PRO A 420 -29.80 0.43 -20.76
C PRO A 420 -28.77 -0.48 -21.42
N LEU A 421 -27.52 -0.37 -20.96
CA LEU A 421 -26.39 -1.13 -21.50
C LEU A 421 -26.63 -2.66 -21.41
N GLN A 422 -26.31 -3.40 -22.48
CA GLN A 422 -26.26 -4.85 -22.47
C GLN A 422 -25.02 -5.40 -21.75
N GLY A 423 -23.95 -4.62 -21.73
CA GLY A 423 -22.66 -4.92 -21.11
C GLY A 423 -21.76 -3.69 -21.15
N THR A 424 -20.59 -3.76 -20.53
CA THR A 424 -19.56 -2.70 -20.57
C THR A 424 -18.40 -3.03 -21.51
N GLY A 425 -18.53 -4.10 -22.26
CA GLY A 425 -17.63 -4.53 -23.30
C GLY A 425 -18.34 -5.40 -24.33
N TYR A 426 -17.63 -5.74 -25.40
CA TYR A 426 -18.14 -6.59 -26.47
C TYR A 426 -17.08 -7.60 -26.94
N ASP A 427 -17.53 -8.64 -27.60
CA ASP A 427 -16.66 -9.61 -28.27
C ASP A 427 -16.33 -9.13 -29.68
N LEU A 428 -15.05 -8.93 -29.97
CA LEU A 428 -14.56 -8.39 -31.24
C LEU A 428 -14.87 -9.31 -32.42
N SER A 429 -14.90 -10.65 -32.20
CA SER A 429 -15.16 -11.64 -33.22
C SER A 429 -16.63 -11.65 -33.66
N THR A 430 -17.55 -11.42 -32.72
CA THR A 430 -19.00 -11.47 -32.99
C THR A 430 -19.65 -10.09 -33.08
N GLY A 431 -19.02 -9.05 -32.53
CA GLY A 431 -19.61 -7.72 -32.39
C GLY A 431 -20.70 -7.61 -31.32
N LYS A 432 -20.97 -8.68 -30.59
CA LYS A 432 -22.05 -8.71 -29.59
C LYS A 432 -21.57 -8.16 -28.23
N PRO A 433 -22.43 -7.40 -27.54
CA PRO A 433 -22.15 -7.02 -26.16
C PRO A 433 -21.88 -8.23 -25.27
N TRP A 434 -20.95 -8.07 -24.32
CA TRP A 434 -20.67 -9.09 -23.34
C TRP A 434 -21.60 -8.93 -22.13
N THR A 435 -22.42 -9.93 -21.90
CA THR A 435 -23.49 -9.88 -20.90
C THR A 435 -23.06 -10.28 -19.49
N GLY A 436 -21.84 -10.78 -19.31
CA GLY A 436 -21.29 -11.17 -18.02
C GLY A 436 -21.44 -12.65 -17.65
N GLU A 437 -21.99 -13.50 -18.53
CA GLU A 437 -22.22 -14.93 -18.25
C GLU A 437 -20.94 -15.70 -17.87
N ARG A 438 -19.79 -15.30 -18.40
CA ARG A 438 -18.49 -15.91 -18.09
C ARG A 438 -17.60 -15.05 -17.18
N LYS A 439 -17.84 -13.73 -17.14
CA LYS A 439 -17.07 -12.75 -16.36
C LYS A 439 -17.99 -11.63 -15.92
N GLU A 440 -18.44 -11.71 -14.70
CA GLU A 440 -19.42 -10.79 -14.10
C GLU A 440 -19.00 -9.32 -14.23
N TRP A 441 -17.71 -9.00 -14.15
CA TRP A 441 -17.18 -7.64 -14.24
C TRP A 441 -17.28 -6.99 -15.64
N LEU A 442 -17.71 -7.72 -16.67
CA LEU A 442 -18.09 -7.16 -17.98
C LEU A 442 -19.59 -6.92 -18.14
N ALA A 443 -20.40 -7.34 -17.18
CA ALA A 443 -21.80 -6.98 -17.10
C ALA A 443 -21.96 -5.45 -16.98
N PRO A 444 -23.18 -4.91 -17.05
CA PRO A 444 -23.41 -3.47 -16.88
C PRO A 444 -23.06 -2.99 -15.46
N TRP A 445 -21.80 -2.73 -15.23
CA TRP A 445 -21.25 -2.22 -13.98
C TRP A 445 -21.10 -0.72 -14.00
N LEU A 446 -21.50 -0.08 -12.90
CA LEU A 446 -21.43 1.35 -12.73
C LEU A 446 -20.02 1.92 -12.99
N ARG A 447 -19.00 1.34 -12.35
CA ARG A 447 -17.61 1.77 -12.52
C ARG A 447 -17.15 1.68 -13.97
N ASN A 448 -17.31 0.52 -14.61
CA ASN A 448 -16.80 0.27 -15.95
C ASN A 448 -17.43 1.20 -16.99
N ALA A 449 -18.76 1.42 -16.88
CA ALA A 449 -19.48 2.34 -17.77
C ALA A 449 -19.03 3.78 -17.55
N THR A 450 -19.04 4.24 -16.30
CA THR A 450 -18.76 5.66 -15.99
C THR A 450 -17.30 6.05 -16.19
N GLU A 451 -16.34 5.15 -15.99
CA GLU A 451 -14.93 5.38 -16.34
C GLU A 451 -14.75 5.60 -17.84
N GLY A 452 -15.27 4.69 -18.67
CA GLY A 452 -15.15 4.82 -20.11
C GLY A 452 -15.82 6.09 -20.65
N MET A 453 -17.05 6.36 -20.20
CA MET A 453 -17.81 7.53 -20.64
C MET A 453 -17.21 8.85 -20.17
N ARG A 454 -16.64 8.89 -18.94
CA ARG A 454 -15.90 10.07 -18.45
C ARG A 454 -14.71 10.40 -19.36
N VAL A 455 -13.94 9.40 -19.72
CA VAL A 455 -12.79 9.58 -20.62
C VAL A 455 -13.24 10.05 -21.99
N LEU A 456 -14.32 9.47 -22.51
CA LEU A 456 -14.88 9.90 -23.80
C LEU A 456 -15.33 11.38 -23.77
N MET A 457 -15.94 11.84 -22.68
CA MET A 457 -16.30 13.24 -22.53
C MET A 457 -15.09 14.17 -22.45
N ARG A 458 -14.00 13.75 -21.80
CA ARG A 458 -12.74 14.50 -21.82
C ARG A 458 -12.14 14.58 -23.23
N ALA A 459 -12.12 13.45 -23.96
CA ALA A 459 -11.72 13.43 -25.34
C ALA A 459 -12.61 14.34 -26.23
N TYR A 460 -13.93 14.29 -26.03
CA TYR A 460 -14.90 15.16 -26.70
C TYR A 460 -14.59 16.64 -26.48
N ARG A 461 -14.36 17.08 -25.25
CA ARG A 461 -13.97 18.47 -24.94
C ARG A 461 -12.68 18.88 -25.66
N ARG A 462 -11.66 18.02 -25.62
CA ARG A 462 -10.39 18.30 -26.29
C ARG A 462 -10.55 18.38 -27.80
N GLU A 463 -11.29 17.45 -28.43
CA GLU A 463 -11.55 17.46 -29.85
C GLU A 463 -12.33 18.73 -30.26
N ASN A 464 -13.36 19.11 -29.51
CA ASN A 464 -14.13 20.35 -29.74
C ASN A 464 -13.25 21.60 -29.65
N ASN A 465 -12.35 21.67 -28.67
CA ASN A 465 -11.41 22.79 -28.55
C ASN A 465 -10.43 22.89 -29.73
N LEU A 466 -10.19 21.78 -30.42
CA LEU A 466 -9.39 21.71 -31.64
C LEU A 466 -10.23 21.83 -32.94
N GLY A 467 -11.53 22.18 -32.80
CA GLY A 467 -12.44 22.35 -33.93
C GLY A 467 -12.95 21.05 -34.58
N ARG A 468 -12.70 19.91 -33.96
CA ARG A 468 -13.12 18.59 -34.45
C ARG A 468 -14.36 18.13 -33.67
N ARG A 469 -15.48 17.99 -34.35
CA ARG A 469 -16.78 17.71 -33.72
C ARG A 469 -17.16 16.24 -33.80
N HIS A 470 -17.60 15.68 -32.68
CA HIS A 470 -18.07 14.31 -32.54
C HIS A 470 -19.39 14.28 -31.75
N PRO A 471 -20.51 14.80 -32.33
CA PRO A 471 -21.78 14.89 -31.61
C PRO A 471 -22.28 13.51 -31.14
N GLU A 472 -21.99 12.43 -31.88
CA GLU A 472 -22.35 11.06 -31.54
C GLU A 472 -21.71 10.57 -30.25
N TRP A 473 -20.54 11.08 -29.84
CA TRP A 473 -19.91 10.77 -28.55
C TRP A 473 -20.71 11.37 -27.40
N PHE A 474 -21.07 12.64 -27.55
CA PHE A 474 -21.87 13.35 -26.56
C PHE A 474 -23.28 12.74 -26.42
N ASP A 475 -23.96 12.47 -27.53
CA ASP A 475 -25.33 11.94 -27.54
C ASP A 475 -25.39 10.55 -26.88
N TRP A 476 -24.41 9.70 -27.13
CA TRP A 476 -24.33 8.38 -26.49
C TRP A 476 -24.14 8.50 -24.99
N VAL A 477 -23.17 9.30 -24.53
CA VAL A 477 -22.91 9.50 -23.11
C VAL A 477 -24.12 10.15 -22.43
N LYS A 478 -24.72 11.15 -23.05
CA LYS A 478 -25.92 11.81 -22.51
C LYS A 478 -27.07 10.83 -22.34
N SER A 479 -27.32 9.98 -23.32
CA SER A 479 -28.37 8.95 -23.21
C SER A 479 -28.15 8.02 -22.03
N TYR A 480 -26.92 7.61 -21.79
CA TYR A 480 -26.58 6.80 -20.61
C TYR A 480 -26.75 7.57 -19.30
N VAL A 481 -26.27 8.80 -19.22
CA VAL A 481 -26.32 9.61 -17.99
C VAL A 481 -27.76 9.98 -17.65
N ASP A 482 -28.60 10.29 -18.64
CA ASP A 482 -30.04 10.54 -18.43
C ASP A 482 -30.74 9.31 -17.83
N TRP A 483 -30.42 8.12 -18.32
CA TRP A 483 -30.89 6.87 -17.74
C TRP A 483 -30.32 6.64 -16.34
N LEU A 484 -29.01 6.89 -16.14
CA LEU A 484 -28.32 6.62 -14.87
C LEU A 484 -28.90 7.44 -13.71
N ILE A 485 -29.18 8.72 -13.90
CA ILE A 485 -29.71 9.57 -12.81
C ILE A 485 -31.11 9.11 -12.34
N LEU A 486 -31.86 8.42 -13.19
CA LEU A 486 -33.14 7.81 -12.81
C LEU A 486 -32.96 6.54 -11.95
N GLN A 487 -31.75 5.98 -11.90
CA GLN A 487 -31.40 4.81 -11.08
C GLN A 487 -30.88 5.22 -9.69
N GLN A 488 -30.71 6.52 -9.42
CA GLN A 488 -30.21 6.99 -8.13
C GLN A 488 -31.27 6.79 -7.05
N ARG A 489 -30.89 6.20 -5.93
CA ARG A 489 -31.75 5.92 -4.79
C ARG A 489 -31.98 7.15 -3.92
N ASP A 490 -32.95 7.04 -3.02
CA ASP A 490 -33.30 8.12 -2.10
C ASP A 490 -32.16 8.50 -1.14
N ASP A 491 -31.32 7.53 -0.76
CA ASP A 491 -30.13 7.74 0.06
C ASP A 491 -28.97 8.39 -0.70
N GLY A 492 -29.10 8.58 -2.01
CA GLY A 492 -28.08 9.15 -2.90
C GLY A 492 -27.17 8.12 -3.56
N SER A 493 -27.24 6.86 -3.17
CA SER A 493 -26.41 5.80 -3.78
C SER A 493 -26.89 5.41 -5.18
N PHE A 494 -25.98 4.76 -5.90
CA PHE A 494 -26.31 4.04 -7.13
C PHE A 494 -26.12 2.54 -6.92
N PRO A 495 -26.96 1.67 -7.53
CA PRO A 495 -26.66 0.26 -7.63
C PRO A 495 -25.29 0.03 -8.28
N ARG A 496 -24.62 -1.01 -7.85
CA ARG A 496 -23.30 -1.35 -8.38
C ARG A 496 -23.37 -1.97 -9.76
N ARG A 497 -24.44 -2.78 -10.03
CA ARG A 497 -24.60 -3.52 -11.27
C ARG A 497 -26.10 -3.72 -11.62
N TRP A 498 -26.39 -3.73 -12.91
CA TRP A 498 -27.72 -4.03 -13.46
C TRP A 498 -27.70 -5.32 -14.31
N LYS A 499 -28.86 -5.90 -14.54
CA LYS A 499 -29.00 -6.95 -15.54
C LYS A 499 -28.85 -6.38 -16.95
N PRO A 500 -28.30 -7.17 -17.90
CA PRO A 500 -28.12 -6.73 -19.28
C PRO A 500 -29.38 -6.15 -19.92
N GLY A 501 -29.28 -4.95 -20.51
CA GLY A 501 -30.37 -4.27 -21.21
C GLY A 501 -31.57 -3.88 -20.34
N SER A 502 -31.39 -3.76 -19.04
CA SER A 502 -32.48 -3.62 -18.08
C SER A 502 -32.12 -2.59 -16.99
N SER A 503 -33.16 -2.01 -16.36
CA SER A 503 -33.02 -1.26 -15.11
C SER A 503 -33.14 -2.17 -13.87
N GLU A 504 -33.28 -3.48 -14.04
CA GLU A 504 -33.31 -4.44 -12.92
C GLU A 504 -31.94 -4.55 -12.27
N VAL A 505 -31.90 -4.34 -10.95
CA VAL A 505 -30.65 -4.34 -10.17
C VAL A 505 -30.16 -5.77 -9.98
N ALA A 506 -28.92 -6.03 -10.38
CA ALA A 506 -28.24 -7.31 -10.17
C ALA A 506 -27.37 -7.30 -8.92
N GLU A 507 -26.79 -6.14 -8.57
CA GLU A 507 -25.99 -5.95 -7.35
C GLU A 507 -26.35 -4.60 -6.71
N SER A 508 -26.88 -4.68 -5.49
CA SER A 508 -27.53 -3.53 -4.86
C SER A 508 -26.61 -2.69 -3.98
N THR A 509 -25.35 -3.11 -3.71
CA THR A 509 -24.46 -2.29 -2.86
C THR A 509 -24.21 -0.92 -3.47
N GLY A 510 -24.13 0.11 -2.63
CA GLY A 510 -23.84 1.49 -3.05
C GLY A 510 -22.34 1.82 -3.05
N THR A 511 -21.45 0.83 -2.89
CA THR A 511 -20.02 1.07 -2.61
C THR A 511 -19.27 1.80 -3.71
N THR A 512 -19.71 1.74 -4.96
CA THR A 512 -19.06 2.43 -6.11
C THR A 512 -19.74 3.75 -6.48
N SER A 513 -20.57 4.32 -5.62
CA SER A 513 -21.31 5.57 -5.92
C SER A 513 -20.42 6.80 -6.16
N TYR A 514 -19.13 6.76 -5.81
CA TYR A 514 -18.15 7.78 -6.20
C TYR A 514 -17.82 7.75 -7.70
N CYS A 515 -17.94 6.61 -8.39
CA CYS A 515 -17.52 6.46 -9.78
C CYS A 515 -18.22 7.38 -10.78
N PRO A 516 -19.57 7.57 -10.69
CA PRO A 516 -20.26 8.45 -11.63
C PRO A 516 -20.04 9.94 -11.37
N VAL A 517 -19.53 10.33 -10.18
CA VAL A 517 -19.45 11.73 -9.77
C VAL A 517 -18.69 12.61 -10.77
N PRO A 518 -17.47 12.28 -11.23
CA PRO A 518 -16.76 13.11 -12.19
C PRO A 518 -17.46 13.20 -13.55
N LEU A 519 -18.12 12.12 -14.00
CA LEU A 519 -18.89 12.13 -15.25
C LEU A 519 -20.13 13.05 -15.12
N LEU A 520 -20.87 12.94 -14.02
CA LEU A 520 -22.05 13.78 -13.76
C LEU A 520 -21.69 15.27 -13.65
N VAL A 521 -20.53 15.59 -13.05
CA VAL A 521 -20.01 16.96 -13.02
C VAL A 521 -19.71 17.46 -14.44
N ILE A 522 -18.99 16.68 -15.25
CA ILE A 522 -18.71 17.03 -16.65
C ILE A 522 -20.03 17.28 -17.42
N MET A 523 -21.03 16.41 -17.24
CA MET A 523 -22.32 16.57 -17.93
C MET A 523 -23.11 17.79 -17.45
N ALA A 524 -23.04 18.15 -16.18
CA ALA A 524 -23.63 19.38 -15.67
C ALA A 524 -23.01 20.63 -16.30
N GLU A 525 -21.69 20.65 -16.45
CA GLU A 525 -20.94 21.74 -17.10
C GLU A 525 -21.26 21.86 -18.60
N GLU A 526 -21.34 20.73 -19.32
CA GLU A 526 -21.61 20.71 -20.77
C GLU A 526 -23.04 21.08 -21.12
N THR A 527 -24.00 20.72 -20.27
CA THR A 527 -25.44 20.89 -20.58
C THR A 527 -26.07 22.06 -19.85
N GLY A 528 -25.47 22.50 -18.74
CA GLY A 528 -26.13 23.44 -17.80
C GLY A 528 -27.26 22.81 -17.00
N ASP A 529 -27.50 21.50 -17.10
CA ASP A 529 -28.58 20.81 -16.39
C ASP A 529 -28.20 20.53 -14.93
N PRO A 530 -28.87 21.20 -13.96
CA PRO A 530 -28.52 21.06 -12.55
C PRO A 530 -28.87 19.70 -11.95
N ARG A 531 -29.64 18.85 -12.66
CA ARG A 531 -29.96 17.50 -12.18
C ARG A 531 -28.70 16.64 -12.02
N TYR A 532 -27.76 16.76 -12.95
CA TYR A 532 -26.51 16.00 -12.92
C TYR A 532 -25.64 16.38 -11.72
N LEU A 533 -25.46 17.69 -11.46
CA LEU A 533 -24.68 18.15 -10.30
C LEU A 533 -25.33 17.73 -8.97
N ARG A 534 -26.65 17.82 -8.86
CA ARG A 534 -27.37 17.34 -7.66
C ARG A 534 -27.17 15.85 -7.44
N ALA A 535 -27.22 15.04 -8.50
CA ALA A 535 -26.98 13.61 -8.42
C ALA A 535 -25.53 13.31 -7.99
N ALA A 536 -24.54 14.03 -8.54
CA ALA A 536 -23.14 13.92 -8.16
C ALA A 536 -22.92 14.21 -6.66
N ILE A 537 -23.48 15.33 -6.17
CA ILE A 537 -23.38 15.72 -4.76
C ILE A 537 -23.97 14.65 -3.84
N ARG A 538 -25.19 14.17 -4.14
CA ARG A 538 -25.85 13.13 -3.33
C ARG A 538 -25.04 11.84 -3.26
N ALA A 539 -24.45 11.42 -4.39
CA ALA A 539 -23.63 10.21 -4.44
C ALA A 539 -22.34 10.36 -3.62
N ALA A 540 -21.69 11.52 -3.71
CA ALA A 540 -20.48 11.81 -2.94
C ALA A 540 -20.75 11.92 -1.42
N GLU A 541 -21.90 12.52 -1.03
CA GLU A 541 -22.34 12.56 0.37
C GLU A 541 -22.62 11.14 0.92
N TYR A 542 -23.28 10.29 0.15
CA TYR A 542 -23.54 8.90 0.53
C TYR A 542 -22.24 8.16 0.85
N VAL A 543 -21.25 8.23 -0.04
CA VAL A 543 -19.94 7.57 0.15
C VAL A 543 -19.24 8.11 1.40
N TRP A 544 -19.25 9.43 1.59
CA TRP A 544 -18.62 10.03 2.74
C TRP A 544 -19.26 9.58 4.05
N THR A 545 -20.57 9.61 4.13
CA THR A 545 -21.33 9.27 5.34
C THR A 545 -21.17 7.80 5.72
N ASN A 546 -21.13 6.90 4.73
CA ASN A 546 -21.07 5.46 5.03
C ASN A 546 -19.65 4.94 5.32
N TRP A 547 -18.61 5.54 4.71
CA TRP A 547 -17.24 5.06 4.85
C TRP A 547 -16.20 6.16 5.09
N GLY A 548 -16.20 7.22 4.29
CA GLY A 548 -15.16 8.26 4.34
C GLY A 548 -15.01 8.93 5.69
N MET A 549 -16.10 9.16 6.41
CA MET A 549 -16.07 9.71 7.78
C MET A 549 -15.22 8.84 8.73
N ARG A 550 -15.23 7.55 8.52
CA ARG A 550 -14.45 6.57 9.31
C ARG A 550 -13.04 6.34 8.77
N GLY A 551 -12.62 7.05 7.73
CA GLY A 551 -11.31 6.86 7.09
C GLY A 551 -11.20 5.61 6.24
N LEU A 552 -12.34 5.05 5.79
CA LEU A 552 -12.40 3.87 4.95
C LEU A 552 -12.85 4.24 3.54
N PHE A 553 -12.29 3.53 2.54
CA PHE A 553 -12.71 3.60 1.15
C PHE A 553 -12.84 2.19 0.61
N VAL A 554 -14.01 1.85 0.06
CA VAL A 554 -14.46 0.46 -0.08
C VAL A 554 -15.00 0.20 -1.47
N GLY A 555 -14.72 -0.99 -2.00
CA GLY A 555 -15.39 -1.57 -3.16
C GLY A 555 -14.97 -0.99 -4.50
N GLY A 556 -13.78 -0.42 -4.63
CA GLY A 556 -13.22 0.02 -5.90
C GLY A 556 -12.94 -1.15 -6.84
N ALA A 557 -12.32 -2.20 -6.32
CA ALA A 557 -12.08 -3.40 -7.10
C ALA A 557 -13.39 -4.04 -7.56
N SER A 558 -13.44 -4.42 -8.83
CA SER A 558 -14.66 -4.94 -9.44
C SER A 558 -15.10 -6.31 -8.89
N ASP A 559 -14.17 -7.10 -8.42
CA ASP A 559 -14.41 -8.46 -7.92
C ASP A 559 -14.79 -8.53 -6.44
N ASN A 560 -14.81 -7.38 -5.74
CA ASN A 560 -15.15 -7.35 -4.32
C ASN A 560 -15.79 -6.02 -3.89
N GLN A 561 -17.07 -6.09 -3.59
CA GLN A 561 -17.90 -4.94 -3.19
C GLN A 561 -17.65 -4.44 -1.77
N ASN A 562 -17.04 -5.25 -0.91
CA ASN A 562 -16.92 -4.97 0.53
C ASN A 562 -15.48 -4.83 1.02
N ILE A 563 -14.48 -4.87 0.14
CA ILE A 563 -13.10 -4.76 0.57
C ILE A 563 -12.66 -3.30 0.60
N THR A 564 -11.89 -2.96 1.61
CA THR A 564 -11.09 -1.74 1.62
C THR A 564 -9.97 -1.87 0.59
N ASP A 565 -9.89 -0.92 -0.33
CA ASP A 565 -8.93 -0.97 -1.41
C ASP A 565 -8.45 0.42 -1.84
N LYS A 566 -7.26 0.45 -2.45
CA LYS A 566 -6.64 1.68 -2.93
C LYS A 566 -7.46 2.37 -4.01
N GLU A 567 -8.04 1.61 -4.95
CA GLU A 567 -8.78 2.18 -6.08
C GLU A 567 -10.02 2.96 -5.61
N ALA A 568 -10.70 2.47 -4.56
CA ALA A 568 -11.81 3.20 -3.94
C ALA A 568 -11.35 4.56 -3.39
N GLY A 569 -10.17 4.63 -2.78
CA GLY A 569 -9.57 5.89 -2.33
C GLY A 569 -9.25 6.82 -3.50
N MET A 570 -8.59 6.30 -4.56
CA MET A 570 -8.24 7.08 -5.75
C MET A 570 -9.47 7.65 -6.45
N LEU A 571 -10.48 6.83 -6.69
CA LEU A 571 -11.72 7.23 -7.36
C LEU A 571 -12.56 8.20 -6.51
N SER A 572 -12.56 8.03 -5.17
CA SER A 572 -13.19 8.98 -4.25
C SER A 572 -12.47 10.33 -4.23
N MET A 573 -11.13 10.33 -4.26
CA MET A 573 -10.33 11.56 -4.37
C MET A 573 -10.67 12.34 -5.65
N GLU A 574 -10.75 11.67 -6.80
CA GLU A 574 -11.16 12.28 -8.06
C GLU A 574 -12.58 12.83 -8.00
N ALA A 575 -13.52 12.09 -7.38
CA ALA A 575 -14.89 12.52 -7.19
C ALA A 575 -15.00 13.82 -6.36
N TYR A 576 -14.30 13.87 -5.23
CA TYR A 576 -14.31 15.06 -4.36
C TYR A 576 -13.59 16.25 -4.98
N LEU A 577 -12.46 16.02 -5.70
CA LEU A 577 -11.78 17.09 -6.43
C LEU A 577 -12.65 17.69 -7.52
N SER A 578 -13.38 16.86 -8.30
CA SER A 578 -14.27 17.37 -9.33
C SER A 578 -15.40 18.24 -8.75
N LEU A 579 -15.95 17.86 -7.59
CA LEU A 579 -16.95 18.67 -6.89
C LEU A 579 -16.35 19.96 -6.32
N TYR A 580 -15.13 19.91 -5.78
CA TYR A 580 -14.45 21.11 -5.30
C TYR A 580 -14.21 22.11 -6.44
N GLU A 581 -13.70 21.64 -7.57
CA GLU A 581 -13.43 22.48 -8.76
C GLU A 581 -14.68 23.16 -9.30
N THR A 582 -15.83 22.51 -9.22
CA THR A 582 -17.10 23.03 -9.75
C THR A 582 -17.86 23.89 -8.74
N THR A 583 -17.84 23.53 -7.44
CA THR A 583 -18.66 24.19 -6.41
C THR A 583 -17.89 25.19 -5.56
N GLY A 584 -16.57 25.06 -5.43
CA GLY A 584 -15.73 25.84 -4.52
C GLY A 584 -15.93 25.52 -3.04
N GLU A 585 -16.77 24.54 -2.69
CA GLU A 585 -17.05 24.19 -1.30
C GLU A 585 -15.87 23.46 -0.64
N SER A 586 -15.26 24.07 0.38
CA SER A 586 -14.08 23.55 1.07
C SER A 586 -14.23 22.13 1.63
N LYS A 587 -15.46 21.71 1.98
CA LYS A 587 -15.71 20.35 2.46
C LYS A 587 -15.24 19.27 1.46
N TRP A 588 -15.35 19.53 0.17
CA TRP A 588 -14.93 18.59 -0.87
C TRP A 588 -13.42 18.48 -0.93
N LEU A 589 -12.70 19.59 -0.75
CA LEU A 589 -11.24 19.56 -0.66
C LEU A 589 -10.77 18.76 0.57
N GLU A 590 -11.38 18.96 1.73
CA GLU A 590 -11.03 18.21 2.94
C GLU A 590 -11.32 16.71 2.80
N ARG A 591 -12.42 16.34 2.11
CA ARG A 591 -12.73 14.95 1.79
C ARG A 591 -11.75 14.35 0.77
N ALA A 592 -11.32 15.13 -0.21
CA ALA A 592 -10.29 14.73 -1.16
C ALA A 592 -8.96 14.48 -0.49
N LYS A 593 -8.56 15.33 0.48
CA LYS A 593 -7.36 15.09 1.31
C LYS A 593 -7.46 13.79 2.11
N ALA A 594 -8.61 13.54 2.75
CA ALA A 594 -8.80 12.30 3.51
C ALA A 594 -8.69 11.05 2.61
N ALA A 595 -9.24 11.11 1.39
CA ALA A 595 -9.09 10.04 0.41
C ALA A 595 -7.65 9.89 -0.09
N ALA A 596 -6.92 11.00 -0.26
CA ALA A 596 -5.50 11.00 -0.64
C ALA A 596 -4.61 10.40 0.45
N ASP A 597 -4.77 10.83 1.71
CA ASP A 597 -4.01 10.35 2.86
C ASP A 597 -4.20 8.82 3.06
N PHE A 598 -5.43 8.33 2.84
CA PHE A 598 -5.69 6.89 2.79
C PHE A 598 -5.00 6.22 1.59
N THR A 599 -5.14 6.81 0.40
CA THR A 599 -4.63 6.22 -0.86
C THR A 599 -3.12 6.10 -0.86
N GLU A 600 -2.39 7.10 -0.34
CA GLU A 600 -0.93 7.07 -0.30
C GLU A 600 -0.37 6.00 0.64
N SER A 601 -1.11 5.60 1.68
CA SER A 601 -0.68 4.55 2.61
C SER A 601 -0.54 3.16 1.97
N TRP A 602 -0.92 3.01 0.71
CA TRP A 602 -0.75 1.81 -0.10
C TRP A 602 0.53 1.82 -0.95
N ILE A 603 1.31 2.90 -0.93
CA ILE A 603 2.51 3.07 -1.73
C ILE A 603 3.72 2.56 -0.94
N TRP A 604 4.52 1.65 -1.52
CA TRP A 604 5.79 1.26 -0.92
C TRP A 604 6.73 2.46 -0.83
N ILE A 605 7.17 2.80 0.39
CA ILE A 605 8.08 3.92 0.65
C ILE A 605 9.46 3.49 1.12
N TRP A 606 9.77 2.20 1.02
CA TRP A 606 11.08 1.63 1.28
C TRP A 606 11.43 0.56 0.25
N ASN A 607 12.72 0.26 0.11
CA ASN A 607 13.17 -0.76 -0.83
C ASN A 607 13.27 -2.12 -0.16
N LEU A 608 12.53 -3.07 -0.73
CA LEU A 608 12.56 -4.45 -0.33
C LEU A 608 13.61 -5.20 -1.16
N PRO A 609 14.70 -5.68 -0.58
CA PRO A 609 15.74 -6.38 -1.33
C PRO A 609 15.28 -7.76 -1.77
N MET A 610 15.87 -8.25 -2.85
CA MET A 610 15.75 -9.66 -3.25
C MET A 610 16.45 -10.55 -2.22
N PRO A 611 16.02 -11.83 -2.05
CA PRO A 611 16.71 -12.77 -1.20
C PRO A 611 18.21 -12.87 -1.56
N LEU A 612 19.07 -12.98 -0.55
CA LEU A 612 20.53 -12.94 -0.72
C LEU A 612 21.08 -14.05 -1.60
N ASP A 613 20.48 -15.23 -1.52
CA ASP A 613 20.87 -16.45 -2.24
C ASP A 613 20.07 -16.67 -3.54
N ALA A 614 19.21 -15.72 -3.92
CA ALA A 614 18.48 -15.78 -5.17
C ALA A 614 19.34 -15.39 -6.37
N ASN A 615 19.10 -16.02 -7.52
CA ASN A 615 19.66 -15.63 -8.79
C ASN A 615 18.59 -15.12 -9.76
N ASP A 616 19.02 -14.39 -10.80
CA ASP A 616 18.12 -13.75 -11.76
C ASP A 616 17.33 -14.75 -12.62
N THR A 617 17.74 -16.00 -12.70
CA THR A 617 17.04 -17.04 -13.47
C THR A 617 15.87 -17.63 -12.70
N GLN A 618 15.90 -17.55 -11.38
CA GLN A 618 14.86 -18.08 -10.50
C GLN A 618 13.74 -17.07 -10.25
N LEU A 619 14.06 -15.78 -10.26
CA LEU A 619 13.13 -14.69 -9.99
C LEU A 619 13.09 -13.73 -11.18
N HIS A 620 11.89 -13.48 -11.71
CA HIS A 620 11.69 -12.48 -12.76
C HIS A 620 11.89 -11.06 -12.24
N TRP A 621 11.72 -10.86 -10.94
CA TRP A 621 12.06 -9.61 -10.27
C TRP A 621 13.57 -9.43 -10.22
N LYS A 622 14.08 -8.41 -10.88
CA LYS A 622 15.52 -8.20 -10.98
C LYS A 622 16.09 -7.47 -9.76
N LYS A 623 17.31 -7.84 -9.39
CA LYS A 623 18.09 -7.06 -8.42
C LYS A 623 18.22 -5.61 -8.89
N GLY A 624 18.08 -4.69 -7.95
CA GLY A 624 18.19 -3.25 -8.22
C GLY A 624 16.93 -2.60 -8.79
N VAL A 625 15.85 -3.35 -9.04
CA VAL A 625 14.54 -2.74 -9.31
C VAL A 625 14.01 -2.17 -8.00
N PRO A 626 13.74 -0.86 -7.94
CA PRO A 626 13.22 -0.25 -6.72
C PRO A 626 11.79 -0.72 -6.45
N THR A 627 11.48 -0.98 -5.18
CA THR A 627 10.11 -1.25 -4.76
C THR A 627 9.38 0.03 -4.32
N ILE A 628 10.13 1.09 -4.03
CA ILE A 628 9.56 2.42 -3.76
C ILE A 628 8.66 2.85 -4.92
N GLY A 629 7.42 3.21 -4.60
CA GLY A 629 6.40 3.61 -5.56
C GLY A 629 5.50 2.49 -6.08
N LEU A 630 5.82 1.21 -5.82
CA LEU A 630 4.89 0.11 -6.06
C LEU A 630 3.66 0.25 -5.15
N GLN A 631 2.52 -0.31 -5.54
CA GLN A 631 1.26 0.02 -4.87
C GLN A 631 0.44 -1.22 -4.60
N GLY A 632 0.03 -1.38 -3.33
CA GLY A 632 -0.96 -2.38 -2.94
C GLY A 632 -2.34 -2.06 -3.51
N ILE A 633 -3.20 -3.08 -3.61
CA ILE A 633 -4.57 -2.93 -4.16
C ILE A 633 -5.60 -3.03 -3.06
N THR A 634 -5.66 -4.18 -2.39
CA THR A 634 -6.73 -4.56 -1.49
C THR A 634 -6.20 -4.99 -0.14
N ALA A 635 -6.97 -4.74 0.92
CA ALA A 635 -6.66 -5.13 2.30
C ALA A 635 -6.70 -6.65 2.49
N ARG A 636 -5.83 -7.37 1.80
CA ARG A 636 -5.67 -8.83 1.92
C ARG A 636 -4.41 -9.25 2.68
N GLY A 637 -3.55 -8.29 3.03
CA GLY A 637 -2.31 -8.54 3.76
C GLY A 637 -1.30 -9.46 3.06
N ALA A 638 -1.45 -9.71 1.76
CA ALA A 638 -0.65 -10.69 1.02
C ALA A 638 0.58 -10.10 0.31
N GLY A 639 0.83 -8.78 0.45
CA GLY A 639 1.93 -8.10 -0.22
C GLY A 639 1.87 -8.16 -1.75
N GLY A 640 0.68 -8.30 -2.34
CA GLY A 640 0.44 -8.17 -3.77
C GLY A 640 0.43 -6.72 -4.19
N VAL A 641 1.05 -6.39 -5.32
CA VAL A 641 1.13 -5.02 -5.84
C VAL A 641 0.75 -4.97 -7.31
N ASP A 642 0.09 -3.87 -7.68
CA ASP A 642 -0.22 -3.47 -9.04
C ASP A 642 0.51 -2.17 -9.32
N GLU A 643 1.65 -2.23 -9.93
CA GLU A 643 2.56 -1.11 -10.07
C GLU A 643 2.04 0.03 -10.97
N TYR A 644 1.06 -0.25 -11.82
CA TYR A 644 0.44 0.75 -12.72
C TYR A 644 -0.71 1.55 -12.07
N LEU A 645 -0.96 1.40 -10.76
CA LEU A 645 -1.96 2.20 -10.04
C LEU A 645 -1.43 3.63 -9.77
N ASP A 646 -0.98 4.32 -10.79
CA ASP A 646 -0.38 5.65 -10.72
C ASP A 646 -1.20 6.75 -11.41
N TRP A 647 -2.41 6.47 -11.86
CA TRP A 647 -3.26 7.45 -12.56
C TRP A 647 -3.65 8.66 -11.71
N SER A 648 -3.49 8.60 -10.39
CA SER A 648 -3.79 9.69 -9.46
C SER A 648 -2.74 10.82 -9.41
N VAL A 649 -1.70 10.78 -10.24
CA VAL A 649 -0.64 11.81 -10.27
C VAL A 649 -1.22 13.22 -10.40
N SER A 650 -2.13 13.45 -11.36
CA SER A 650 -2.78 14.75 -11.53
C SER A 650 -3.65 15.15 -10.33
N SER A 651 -4.27 14.20 -9.66
CA SER A 651 -5.08 14.46 -8.44
C SER A 651 -4.20 14.95 -7.28
N TYR A 652 -3.03 14.33 -7.07
CA TYR A 652 -2.06 14.82 -6.07
C TYR A 652 -1.49 16.19 -6.44
N ALA A 653 -1.22 16.45 -7.72
CA ALA A 653 -0.81 17.78 -8.20
C ALA A 653 -1.89 18.85 -7.93
N LYS A 654 -3.17 18.53 -8.14
CA LYS A 654 -4.30 19.39 -7.78
C LYS A 654 -4.36 19.66 -6.28
N LEU A 655 -4.21 18.64 -5.45
CA LEU A 655 -4.17 18.80 -3.99
C LEU A 655 -3.04 19.71 -3.57
N TYR A 656 -1.83 19.57 -4.13
CA TYR A 656 -0.74 20.51 -3.90
C TYR A 656 -1.13 21.94 -4.28
N ASN A 657 -1.68 22.15 -5.47
CA ASN A 657 -2.05 23.48 -5.94
C ASN A 657 -3.12 24.14 -5.07
N TYR A 658 -4.08 23.36 -4.53
CA TYR A 658 -5.17 23.90 -3.69
C TYR A 658 -4.75 24.06 -2.22
N SER A 659 -3.96 23.15 -1.67
CA SER A 659 -3.58 23.16 -0.25
C SER A 659 -2.21 23.77 0.02
N LYS A 660 -1.33 23.86 -0.97
CA LYS A 660 0.11 24.20 -0.86
C LYS A 660 0.91 23.26 0.03
N ASP A 661 0.37 22.06 0.30
CA ASP A 661 1.06 21.02 1.06
C ASP A 661 2.07 20.30 0.17
N GLN A 662 3.37 20.53 0.41
CA GLN A 662 4.49 19.98 -0.38
C GLN A 662 4.47 18.46 -0.45
N HIS A 663 3.96 17.80 0.58
CA HIS A 663 3.89 16.34 0.63
C HIS A 663 3.11 15.76 -0.57
N TYR A 664 1.99 16.37 -0.96
CA TYR A 664 1.23 15.89 -2.12
C TYR A 664 2.01 16.04 -3.44
N LEU A 665 2.87 17.03 -3.56
CA LEU A 665 3.75 17.16 -4.72
C LEU A 665 4.81 16.06 -4.75
N ASP A 666 5.35 15.69 -3.58
CA ASP A 666 6.33 14.62 -3.45
C ASP A 666 5.72 13.26 -3.80
N VAL A 667 4.46 13.01 -3.39
CA VAL A 667 3.68 11.82 -3.80
C VAL A 667 3.44 11.82 -5.31
N ALA A 668 3.04 12.96 -5.90
CA ALA A 668 2.83 13.06 -7.35
C ALA A 668 4.12 12.73 -8.12
N ARG A 669 5.26 13.26 -7.68
CA ARG A 669 6.57 12.96 -8.27
C ARG A 669 6.92 11.49 -8.15
N LEU A 670 6.72 10.91 -6.97
CA LEU A 670 7.00 9.50 -6.74
C LEU A 670 6.20 8.62 -7.70
N LEU A 671 4.90 8.83 -7.81
CA LEU A 671 4.03 8.04 -8.68
C LEU A 671 4.34 8.25 -10.17
N LEU A 672 4.69 9.46 -10.59
CA LEU A 672 5.03 9.75 -11.98
C LEU A 672 6.22 8.90 -12.47
N HIS A 673 7.18 8.61 -11.62
CA HIS A 673 8.41 7.91 -11.99
C HIS A 673 8.42 6.43 -11.62
N ALA A 674 7.98 6.08 -10.43
CA ALA A 674 8.36 4.85 -9.76
C ALA A 674 7.83 3.57 -10.44
N THR A 675 6.54 3.52 -10.75
CA THR A 675 5.91 2.28 -11.24
C THR A 675 6.35 1.90 -12.65
N LYS A 676 6.76 2.88 -13.43
CA LYS A 676 7.24 2.69 -14.81
C LYS A 676 8.60 2.00 -14.89
N SER A 677 9.31 1.88 -13.77
CA SER A 677 10.58 1.14 -13.70
C SER A 677 10.43 -0.35 -14.01
N MET A 678 9.21 -0.89 -13.89
CA MET A 678 8.87 -2.29 -14.18
C MET A 678 8.58 -2.57 -15.66
N ILE A 679 8.43 -1.54 -16.49
CA ILE A 679 8.18 -1.70 -17.93
C ILE A 679 9.43 -2.27 -18.60
N ALA A 680 9.25 -3.29 -19.44
CA ALA A 680 10.32 -3.89 -20.22
C ALA A 680 10.87 -2.89 -21.26
N LEU A 681 12.15 -2.67 -21.23
CA LEU A 681 12.88 -1.75 -22.12
C LEU A 681 14.10 -2.46 -22.76
N PRO A 682 14.74 -1.87 -23.79
CA PRO A 682 16.01 -2.37 -24.28
C PRO A 682 17.03 -2.54 -23.14
N GLY A 683 17.62 -3.73 -23.04
CA GLY A 683 18.58 -4.08 -21.98
C GLY A 683 17.96 -4.51 -20.65
N ARG A 684 16.64 -4.38 -20.45
CA ARG A 684 15.94 -4.85 -19.25
C ARG A 684 14.55 -5.41 -19.56
N LEU A 685 14.51 -6.52 -20.28
CA LEU A 685 13.24 -7.15 -20.67
C LEU A 685 12.54 -7.92 -19.51
N TYR A 686 13.23 -8.18 -18.42
CA TYR A 686 12.70 -8.94 -17.27
C TYR A 686 12.15 -10.33 -17.65
N GLY A 687 12.65 -10.93 -18.73
CA GLY A 687 12.16 -12.20 -19.26
C GLY A 687 10.82 -12.11 -20.00
N MET A 688 10.27 -10.90 -20.20
CA MET A 688 9.02 -10.68 -20.94
C MET A 688 9.27 -10.70 -22.47
N LYS A 689 8.20 -10.87 -23.24
CA LYS A 689 8.21 -11.02 -24.70
C LYS A 689 8.89 -9.89 -25.48
N GLY A 690 8.90 -8.67 -24.94
CA GLY A 690 9.49 -7.53 -25.65
C GLY A 690 9.33 -6.22 -24.92
N ILE A 691 9.64 -5.13 -25.64
CA ILE A 691 9.59 -3.77 -25.13
C ILE A 691 8.13 -3.34 -24.91
N GLY A 692 7.86 -2.60 -23.82
CA GLY A 692 6.54 -2.09 -23.46
C GLY A 692 5.68 -3.07 -22.65
N TRP A 693 6.11 -4.31 -22.53
CA TRP A 693 5.41 -5.29 -21.73
C TRP A 693 5.60 -5.03 -20.24
N GLN A 694 4.54 -5.28 -19.45
CA GLN A 694 4.52 -5.28 -17.99
C GLN A 694 3.43 -6.25 -17.54
N GLN A 695 3.71 -7.10 -16.55
CA GLN A 695 2.67 -7.95 -15.97
C GLN A 695 1.80 -7.14 -15.01
N GLU A 696 0.57 -7.62 -14.77
CA GLU A 696 -0.41 -6.94 -13.93
C GLU A 696 -0.03 -6.99 -12.45
N HIS A 697 0.28 -8.15 -11.90
CA HIS A 697 0.51 -8.33 -10.47
C HIS A 697 1.91 -8.83 -10.15
N TRP A 698 2.47 -8.33 -9.05
CA TRP A 698 3.72 -8.78 -8.46
C TRP A 698 3.52 -9.15 -6.99
N ARG A 699 4.44 -9.92 -6.41
CA ARG A 699 4.42 -10.25 -4.98
C ARG A 699 5.64 -9.65 -4.30
N MET A 700 5.38 -8.93 -3.21
CA MET A 700 6.42 -8.33 -2.36
C MET A 700 6.87 -9.30 -1.28
N GLY A 701 5.92 -9.92 -0.59
CA GLY A 701 6.22 -10.92 0.44
C GLY A 701 6.55 -12.30 -0.12
N PRO A 702 7.09 -13.20 0.71
CA PRO A 702 7.32 -14.58 0.35
C PRO A 702 5.98 -15.25 0.04
N GLY A 703 5.88 -15.92 -1.06
CA GLY A 703 4.69 -16.62 -1.49
C GLY A 703 5.05 -17.93 -2.18
N ARG A 704 4.04 -18.72 -2.57
CA ARG A 704 4.21 -20.00 -3.24
C ARG A 704 5.19 -19.95 -4.42
N PHE A 705 5.29 -18.82 -5.09
CA PHE A 705 6.11 -18.61 -6.28
C PHE A 705 7.36 -17.75 -6.02
N GLY A 706 7.61 -17.33 -4.77
CA GLY A 706 8.66 -16.38 -4.43
C GLY A 706 8.31 -14.93 -4.75
N ARG A 707 9.23 -14.02 -4.44
CA ARG A 707 9.08 -12.59 -4.70
C ARG A 707 9.13 -12.28 -6.19
N GLY A 708 8.38 -11.28 -6.61
CA GLY A 708 8.37 -10.80 -7.98
C GLY A 708 7.60 -11.68 -8.96
N VAL A 709 7.16 -12.86 -8.54
CA VAL A 709 6.40 -13.79 -9.37
C VAL A 709 4.95 -13.78 -8.93
N GLY A 710 4.11 -13.01 -9.64
CA GLY A 710 2.67 -12.96 -9.40
C GLY A 710 1.92 -14.12 -10.04
N GLY A 711 0.67 -14.33 -9.59
CA GLY A 711 -0.28 -15.25 -10.22
C GLY A 711 -0.76 -14.77 -11.60
N HIS A 712 -0.84 -13.45 -11.78
CA HIS A 712 -1.26 -12.80 -13.02
C HIS A 712 -0.05 -12.35 -13.84
N ARG A 713 0.43 -13.26 -14.70
CA ARG A 713 1.50 -12.95 -15.66
C ARG A 713 0.93 -12.47 -17.01
N PHE A 714 -0.10 -11.66 -16.92
CA PHE A 714 -0.77 -11.10 -18.08
C PHE A 714 -0.58 -9.60 -18.15
N TRP A 715 -0.49 -9.08 -19.34
CA TRP A 715 -0.70 -7.69 -19.64
C TRP A 715 -2.18 -7.46 -19.95
N LEU A 716 -2.70 -6.38 -19.46
CA LEU A 716 -4.04 -5.86 -19.73
C LEU A 716 -3.91 -4.43 -20.27
N PRO A 717 -4.78 -3.96 -21.18
CA PRO A 717 -4.65 -2.62 -21.73
C PRO A 717 -4.59 -1.50 -20.68
N TRP A 718 -5.30 -1.65 -19.58
CA TRP A 718 -5.31 -0.66 -18.50
C TRP A 718 -3.93 -0.43 -17.84
N VAL A 719 -3.03 -1.41 -17.89
CA VAL A 719 -1.65 -1.25 -17.40
C VAL A 719 -0.97 -0.09 -18.14
N SER A 720 -0.98 -0.13 -19.47
CA SER A 720 -0.40 0.94 -20.28
C SER A 720 -1.22 2.23 -20.23
N ALA A 721 -2.56 2.13 -20.22
CA ALA A 721 -3.44 3.29 -20.17
C ALA A 721 -3.24 4.12 -18.89
N ASN A 722 -3.11 3.47 -17.72
CA ASN A 722 -2.89 4.17 -16.46
C ASN A 722 -1.54 4.88 -16.42
N HIS A 723 -0.47 4.22 -16.85
CA HIS A 723 0.85 4.86 -16.96
C HIS A 723 0.85 6.05 -17.91
N LEU A 724 0.15 5.94 -19.03
CA LEU A 724 0.01 7.06 -19.97
C LEU A 724 -0.81 8.20 -19.34
N TYR A 725 -1.90 7.88 -18.64
CA TYR A 725 -2.71 8.91 -18.02
C TYR A 725 -1.97 9.63 -16.86
N SER A 726 -1.12 8.95 -16.13
CA SER A 726 -0.27 9.62 -15.13
C SER A 726 0.62 10.71 -15.75
N ILE A 727 1.06 10.51 -16.99
CA ILE A 727 1.85 11.47 -17.77
C ILE A 727 0.94 12.55 -18.37
N THR A 728 -0.02 12.15 -19.20
CA THR A 728 -0.84 13.08 -19.99
C THR A 728 -1.84 13.87 -19.15
N GLY A 729 -2.35 13.28 -18.07
CA GLY A 729 -3.26 13.96 -17.15
C GLY A 729 -2.58 15.07 -16.36
N LEU A 730 -1.30 14.87 -15.98
CA LEU A 730 -0.51 15.93 -15.34
C LEU A 730 -0.12 17.02 -16.34
N GLU A 731 0.32 16.63 -17.54
CA GLU A 731 0.69 17.57 -18.62
C GLU A 731 -0.50 18.46 -19.02
N GLU A 732 -1.72 17.88 -19.12
CA GLU A 732 -2.93 18.62 -19.43
C GLU A 732 -3.36 19.56 -18.30
N TYR A 733 -3.21 19.11 -17.04
CA TYR A 733 -3.61 19.89 -15.88
C TYR A 733 -2.70 21.09 -15.64
N ASP A 734 -1.38 20.86 -15.61
CA ASP A 734 -0.38 21.89 -15.34
C ASP A 734 0.94 21.58 -16.08
N PRO A 735 1.12 22.11 -17.30
CA PRO A 735 2.31 21.87 -18.11
C PRO A 735 3.60 22.35 -17.45
N VAL A 736 3.55 23.39 -16.62
CA VAL A 736 4.74 23.91 -15.91
C VAL A 736 5.15 22.95 -14.83
N LEU A 737 4.21 22.48 -14.02
CA LEU A 737 4.45 21.50 -12.98
C LEU A 737 4.92 20.16 -13.56
N PHE A 738 4.33 19.74 -14.70
CA PHE A 738 4.79 18.57 -15.44
C PHE A 738 6.27 18.66 -15.81
N GLN A 739 6.71 19.79 -16.38
CA GLN A 739 8.13 20.00 -16.70
C GLN A 739 9.03 19.98 -15.46
N GLN A 740 8.56 20.50 -14.33
CA GLN A 740 9.32 20.47 -13.07
C GLN A 740 9.46 19.06 -12.52
N LEU A 741 8.40 18.27 -12.56
CA LEU A 741 8.40 16.91 -12.02
C LEU A 741 9.14 15.91 -12.91
N THR A 742 9.18 16.12 -14.22
CA THR A 742 9.87 15.24 -15.18
C THR A 742 11.37 15.49 -15.29
N ARG A 743 11.85 16.69 -14.96
CA ARG A 743 13.29 16.95 -14.87
C ARG A 743 13.85 16.24 -13.67
N GLY A 744 14.80 15.33 -13.87
CA GLY A 744 15.58 14.78 -12.77
C GLY A 744 16.27 15.92 -12.01
N ASN A 745 16.26 15.85 -10.68
CA ASN A 745 17.05 16.77 -9.85
C ASN A 745 18.53 16.47 -10.05
#